data_090c9b87fdd4935c43a84fd3fbe7b3e4
#
_entry.id   090c9b87fdd4935c43a84fd3fbe7b3e4
#
_cell.length_a   1.000
_cell.length_b   1.000
_cell.length_c   1.000
_cell.angle_alpha   90.00
_cell.angle_beta   90.00
_cell.angle_gamma   90.00
#
_symmetry.space_group_name_H-M   'P 1'
#
loop_
_entity.id
_entity.type
_entity.pdbx_description
1 polymer ?
#
loop_
_entity_poly.entity_id
_entity_poly.type
_entity_poly.pdbx_seq_one_letter_code
_entity_poly.pdbx_strand_id
1 'polypeptide(L)'
;MSPVIDSISNANFLQWLMFSENQAFSTEVVVPSSARPVNFGSNAGGLLNNLNPEQLAAVTLPNGHALILAGAGSGKTRVLTTRIAWLLQTGQITPGGVMAVTFTNKAAKEMMTRLTAMLPVNVRGMWIGTFHGLCNRLLRTHYKVANLPQSFQILDTQDQLSAIKRLCKQFNVDDERYPPKQLMWFIAGCKEDGQRPRDVDAKDPDTRKKIELYALYEEQCQREGVVDFGELMLRSYELLRDNDPVREHYQRRFRHILIDEFQDTNRLQYAWIKMLAGGSNTLNTTLGADFKPTGNVMAVGDDDQSIYAFRGARVGNMADFVREFKVEHQIKLEENYRSGSNILDSANELISHNSKRLGKNLRTSQGPGEPVRVVESVSDYAEAAWLVDEIKQLVRGDGEEGSVDKKEIAILYRSNAQSRVIETALFNAAMPYRVYGGLRFFERAEIKHALAYLRLLENPLDDTSFLRVVNFPPRGIGARSIEQLQDAAKAAGCSLCDAVSLVGGKAGINIGAFVAKIDVLREKTQGATLREIIELLLDHSGLIEHYKADREGADRIENLEELVNAAESFVTIEGFGRSAVAMPGEDAGKESFKNLTQSPASQGLTSSVRSELVEDFSNTSTSSVRTDLALDAEFATGETMSPLNAFLTHAALESGDNQAQAGQDAIQLMTVHASKGLEFDCVFIGGMEEGLFPHENSMSDVGGLEEERRLMYVAITRARKRLYLSHSQTRMLHGQTRYNLKSRFFDELPEDALKWISPKTSSFGSGFNSAINSGAYQAYNTTARGQFSGSNSGNLERFASPAVPQQKAAPAHGLRAGMQVFHPKFGEGKLLTLEGLGDDAKAQVNFPRHGVKWLALSVAKLTPI
;
A
#
# COMPACT_ATOMS: atom_id res chain seq x y z
N MET A 1 -14.13 28.67 -49.34
CA MET A 1 -13.01 28.03 -50.04
C MET A 1 -12.33 27.09 -49.09
N SER A 2 -12.72 25.84 -49.18
CA SER A 2 -12.03 24.65 -48.59
C SER A 2 -10.92 24.27 -49.58
N PRO A 3 -10.16 23.25 -49.31
CA PRO A 3 -9.52 22.65 -48.13
C PRO A 3 -8.06 22.33 -48.44
N VAL A 4 -7.24 21.88 -47.51
CA VAL A 4 -6.27 20.78 -47.67
C VAL A 4 -5.78 20.41 -46.28
N ILE A 5 -6.30 19.34 -45.72
CA ILE A 5 -5.66 18.52 -44.74
C ILE A 5 -5.94 17.09 -45.17
N ASP A 6 -4.94 16.44 -45.72
CA ASP A 6 -4.95 14.97 -45.81
C ASP A 6 -3.54 14.41 -45.85
N SER A 7 -3.42 13.29 -45.14
CA SER A 7 -2.45 12.23 -45.38
C SER A 7 -0.98 12.47 -45.00
N ILE A 8 -0.70 12.46 -43.68
CA ILE A 8 0.58 11.90 -43.16
C ILE A 8 0.29 11.23 -41.83
N SER A 9 -0.02 9.98 -41.81
CA SER A 9 0.11 9.21 -40.53
C SER A 9 0.09 7.68 -40.62
N ASN A 10 -0.20 7.03 -41.71
CA ASN A 10 -0.29 5.56 -41.67
C ASN A 10 0.96 4.79 -42.18
N ALA A 11 1.89 5.45 -42.84
CA ALA A 11 3.10 4.76 -43.32
C ALA A 11 4.21 4.62 -42.27
N ASN A 12 4.30 5.56 -41.33
CA ASN A 12 5.33 5.55 -40.30
C ASN A 12 5.03 4.61 -39.12
N PHE A 13 3.74 4.32 -38.88
CA PHE A 13 3.35 3.39 -37.80
C PHE A 13 3.55 1.93 -38.20
N LEU A 14 3.32 1.59 -39.47
CA LEU A 14 3.56 0.24 -39.99
C LEU A 14 5.06 -0.04 -40.22
N GLN A 15 5.86 1.00 -40.50
CA GLN A 15 7.31 0.86 -40.61
C GLN A 15 8.00 0.67 -39.25
N TRP A 16 7.41 1.21 -38.18
CA TRP A 16 7.88 0.98 -36.79
C TRP A 16 7.53 -0.42 -36.28
N LEU A 17 6.39 -0.97 -36.69
CA LEU A 17 5.99 -2.35 -36.37
C LEU A 17 6.83 -3.42 -37.10
N MET A 18 7.36 -3.12 -38.27
CA MET A 18 8.19 -4.07 -39.03
C MET A 18 9.68 -4.05 -38.63
N PHE A 19 10.12 -3.07 -37.86
CA PHE A 19 11.49 -3.04 -37.34
C PHE A 19 11.63 -3.70 -35.95
N SER A 20 10.54 -4.10 -35.30
CA SER A 20 10.57 -4.72 -33.97
C SER A 20 10.60 -6.25 -33.97
N GLU A 21 10.47 -6.90 -35.15
CA GLU A 21 10.34 -8.37 -35.21
C GLU A 21 11.65 -9.15 -35.44
N ASN A 22 12.81 -8.51 -35.57
CA ASN A 22 14.06 -9.22 -35.86
C ASN A 22 15.30 -8.69 -35.14
N GLN A 23 15.21 -8.40 -33.85
CA GLN A 23 16.37 -8.42 -33.00
C GLN A 23 16.09 -9.27 -31.75
N ALA A 24 16.28 -10.57 -31.90
CA ALA A 24 16.57 -11.43 -30.78
C ALA A 24 17.82 -10.85 -30.09
N PHE A 25 17.64 -10.26 -28.92
CA PHE A 25 18.75 -9.82 -28.07
C PHE A 25 19.50 -11.04 -27.52
N SER A 26 20.37 -11.63 -28.33
CA SER A 26 21.46 -12.44 -27.82
C SER A 26 22.58 -11.49 -27.40
N THR A 27 22.46 -10.86 -26.25
CA THR A 27 23.60 -10.24 -25.59
C THR A 27 24.27 -11.31 -24.72
N GLU A 28 25.25 -11.98 -25.28
CA GLU A 28 26.34 -12.53 -24.49
C GLU A 28 26.80 -11.43 -23.52
N VAL A 29 26.83 -11.77 -22.24
CA VAL A 29 27.41 -10.91 -21.20
C VAL A 29 28.90 -10.79 -21.53
N VAL A 30 29.28 -9.72 -22.23
CA VAL A 30 30.68 -9.35 -22.38
C VAL A 30 31.13 -8.84 -21.02
N VAL A 31 31.63 -9.71 -20.20
CA VAL A 31 32.44 -9.35 -19.03
C VAL A 31 33.71 -8.70 -19.62
N PRO A 32 33.98 -7.40 -19.38
CA PRO A 32 35.24 -6.78 -19.86
C PRO A 32 36.40 -7.47 -19.18
N SER A 33 37.17 -8.23 -19.92
CA SER A 33 38.33 -8.99 -19.41
C SER A 33 39.56 -8.13 -19.08
N SER A 34 39.39 -6.83 -18.86
CA SER A 34 40.46 -5.90 -18.55
C SER A 34 40.18 -4.84 -17.49
N ALA A 35 39.34 -5.17 -16.48
CA ALA A 35 39.37 -4.36 -15.26
C ALA A 35 40.57 -4.78 -14.43
N ARG A 36 41.66 -3.96 -14.41
CA ARG A 36 42.76 -4.10 -13.43
C ARG A 36 42.13 -4.15 -12.03
N PRO A 37 42.52 -5.11 -11.16
CA PRO A 37 42.04 -5.11 -9.79
C PRO A 37 42.45 -3.79 -9.13
N VAL A 38 41.43 -2.98 -8.80
CA VAL A 38 41.63 -1.81 -7.93
C VAL A 38 42.04 -2.38 -6.57
N ASN A 39 43.20 -1.96 -6.11
CA ASN A 39 43.75 -2.41 -4.83
C ASN A 39 42.93 -1.84 -3.69
N PHE A 40 41.96 -2.61 -3.20
CA PHE A 40 41.06 -2.24 -2.10
C PHE A 40 41.84 -2.22 -0.78
N GLY A 41 41.77 -1.12 -0.05
CA GLY A 41 42.27 -1.08 1.34
C GLY A 41 41.67 -2.23 2.15
N SER A 42 42.48 -2.79 3.05
CA SER A 42 42.27 -4.07 3.75
C SER A 42 40.95 -4.28 4.50
N ASN A 43 40.02 -3.32 4.53
CA ASN A 43 38.73 -3.40 5.21
C ASN A 43 37.52 -3.62 4.27
N ALA A 44 37.66 -3.41 2.95
CA ALA A 44 36.52 -3.59 2.02
C ALA A 44 36.23 -5.07 1.67
N GLY A 45 37.16 -5.97 1.94
CA GLY A 45 37.06 -7.39 1.61
C GLY A 45 35.89 -8.12 2.30
N GLY A 46 35.50 -7.71 3.51
CA GLY A 46 34.44 -8.34 4.26
C GLY A 46 33.02 -8.08 3.69
N LEU A 47 32.81 -6.89 3.10
CA LEU A 47 31.48 -6.52 2.53
C LEU A 47 31.11 -7.31 1.28
N LEU A 48 32.09 -7.67 0.47
CA LEU A 48 31.90 -8.32 -0.82
C LEU A 48 31.84 -9.85 -0.71
N ASN A 49 32.12 -10.39 0.47
CA ASN A 49 32.06 -11.83 0.72
C ASN A 49 30.61 -12.33 0.54
N ASN A 50 30.48 -13.51 -0.03
CA ASN A 50 29.19 -14.19 -0.26
C ASN A 50 28.24 -13.46 -1.23
N LEU A 51 28.72 -12.56 -2.08
CA LEU A 51 27.97 -12.07 -3.23
C LEU A 51 28.23 -13.00 -4.42
N ASN A 52 27.17 -13.31 -5.16
CA ASN A 52 27.34 -13.97 -6.46
C ASN A 52 27.93 -13.00 -7.51
N PRO A 53 28.38 -13.50 -8.67
CA PRO A 53 29.03 -12.65 -9.68
C PRO A 53 28.19 -11.46 -10.12
N GLU A 54 26.87 -11.63 -10.32
CA GLU A 54 25.95 -10.60 -10.74
C GLU A 54 25.71 -9.57 -9.63
N GLN A 55 25.57 -10.02 -8.39
CA GLN A 55 25.46 -9.15 -7.22
C GLN A 55 26.76 -8.35 -7.02
N LEU A 56 27.90 -9.02 -7.15
CA LEU A 56 29.21 -8.36 -7.05
C LEU A 56 29.38 -7.29 -8.13
N ALA A 57 29.04 -7.61 -9.38
CA ALA A 57 29.06 -6.66 -10.48
C ALA A 57 28.15 -5.44 -10.19
N ALA A 58 26.93 -5.67 -9.68
CA ALA A 58 26.00 -4.59 -9.32
C ALA A 58 26.51 -3.70 -8.17
N VAL A 59 27.14 -4.31 -7.16
CA VAL A 59 27.70 -3.57 -6.00
C VAL A 59 28.92 -2.75 -6.38
N THR A 60 29.79 -3.25 -7.25
CA THR A 60 31.06 -2.62 -7.60
C THR A 60 31.02 -1.81 -8.91
N LEU A 61 29.81 -1.59 -9.48
CA LEU A 61 29.65 -0.77 -10.69
C LEU A 61 30.42 0.56 -10.62
N PRO A 62 31.06 1.00 -11.71
CA PRO A 62 31.62 2.33 -11.80
C PRO A 62 30.52 3.40 -11.67
N ASN A 63 30.94 4.67 -11.62
CA ASN A 63 30.00 5.78 -11.66
C ASN A 63 29.29 5.81 -13.02
N GLY A 64 27.97 5.86 -12.98
CA GLY A 64 27.09 5.82 -14.14
C GLY A 64 25.66 5.48 -13.73
N HIS A 65 24.76 5.51 -14.69
CA HIS A 65 23.38 5.08 -14.48
C HIS A 65 23.28 3.57 -14.66
N ALA A 66 22.52 2.94 -13.78
CA ALA A 66 22.36 1.48 -13.81
C ALA A 66 20.91 1.06 -13.58
N LEU A 67 20.46 0.06 -14.32
CA LEU A 67 19.23 -0.68 -14.07
C LEU A 67 19.58 -2.09 -13.62
N ILE A 68 19.12 -2.46 -12.43
CA ILE A 68 19.27 -3.81 -11.89
C ILE A 68 17.88 -4.48 -11.95
N LEU A 69 17.74 -5.41 -12.88
CA LEU A 69 16.56 -6.25 -13.00
C LEU A 69 16.69 -7.41 -12.02
N ALA A 70 16.04 -7.29 -10.89
CA ALA A 70 16.26 -8.22 -9.78
C ALA A 70 14.99 -9.00 -9.49
N GLY A 71 14.98 -10.28 -9.82
CA GLY A 71 13.85 -11.16 -9.61
C GLY A 71 13.47 -11.34 -8.13
N ALA A 72 12.35 -12.01 -7.88
CA ALA A 72 11.96 -12.37 -6.54
C ALA A 72 13.06 -13.19 -5.85
N GLY A 73 13.34 -12.93 -4.57
CA GLY A 73 14.33 -13.70 -3.80
C GLY A 73 15.80 -13.58 -4.26
N SER A 74 16.13 -12.69 -5.21
CA SER A 74 17.50 -12.51 -5.73
C SER A 74 18.40 -11.60 -4.88
N GLY A 75 17.89 -11.06 -3.77
CA GLY A 75 18.67 -10.22 -2.86
C GLY A 75 18.73 -8.74 -3.24
N LYS A 76 17.67 -8.18 -3.86
CA LYS A 76 17.55 -6.73 -4.20
C LYS A 76 18.07 -5.80 -3.12
N THR A 77 17.48 -5.89 -1.93
CA THR A 77 17.81 -5.02 -0.78
C THR A 77 19.26 -5.24 -0.31
N ARG A 78 19.79 -6.48 -0.42
CA ARG A 78 21.19 -6.78 -0.10
C ARG A 78 22.12 -6.04 -1.05
N VAL A 79 21.87 -6.08 -2.35
CA VAL A 79 22.67 -5.37 -3.36
C VAL A 79 22.65 -3.87 -3.09
N LEU A 80 21.46 -3.27 -2.86
CA LEU A 80 21.32 -1.84 -2.55
C LEU A 80 22.11 -1.44 -1.30
N THR A 81 21.92 -2.14 -0.19
CA THR A 81 22.58 -1.82 1.07
C THR A 81 24.09 -2.03 0.98
N THR A 82 24.52 -3.10 0.33
CA THR A 82 25.97 -3.37 0.14
C THR A 82 26.59 -2.33 -0.79
N ARG A 83 25.89 -1.89 -1.84
CA ARG A 83 26.35 -0.80 -2.73
C ARG A 83 26.54 0.49 -1.95
N ILE A 84 25.59 0.90 -1.13
CA ILE A 84 25.73 2.10 -0.29
C ILE A 84 26.94 1.96 0.64
N ALA A 85 27.04 0.82 1.34
CA ALA A 85 28.14 0.56 2.25
C ALA A 85 29.52 0.60 1.52
N TRP A 86 29.59 0.00 0.32
CA TRP A 86 30.81 -0.02 -0.50
C TRP A 86 31.22 1.38 -0.95
N LEU A 87 30.26 2.21 -1.42
CA LEU A 87 30.52 3.59 -1.83
C LEU A 87 31.06 4.44 -0.67
N LEU A 88 30.52 4.26 0.54
CA LEU A 88 30.95 4.95 1.74
C LEU A 88 32.33 4.48 2.22
N GLN A 89 32.58 3.16 2.27
CA GLN A 89 33.86 2.61 2.72
C GLN A 89 35.01 2.91 1.76
N THR A 90 34.73 2.98 0.46
CA THR A 90 35.74 3.33 -0.55
C THR A 90 35.98 4.84 -0.67
N GLY A 91 35.29 5.65 0.16
CA GLY A 91 35.44 7.11 0.16
C GLY A 91 34.91 7.81 -1.09
N GLN A 92 34.10 7.10 -1.92
CA GLN A 92 33.55 7.70 -3.15
C GLN A 92 32.45 8.71 -2.84
N ILE A 93 31.83 8.59 -1.67
CA ILE A 93 30.71 9.42 -1.26
C ILE A 93 30.67 9.55 0.27
N THR A 94 30.14 10.67 0.74
CA THR A 94 29.84 10.90 2.15
C THR A 94 28.41 10.45 2.48
N PRO A 95 28.05 10.22 3.76
CA PRO A 95 26.67 9.88 4.14
C PRO A 95 25.63 10.90 3.66
N GLY A 96 25.98 12.19 3.60
CA GLY A 96 25.08 13.25 3.11
C GLY A 96 24.88 13.24 1.60
N GLY A 97 25.76 12.59 0.84
CA GLY A 97 25.69 12.51 -0.62
C GLY A 97 24.89 11.34 -1.18
N VAL A 98 24.33 10.47 -0.33
CA VAL A 98 23.48 9.34 -0.72
C VAL A 98 22.01 9.68 -0.49
N MET A 99 21.18 9.40 -1.50
CA MET A 99 19.74 9.28 -1.35
C MET A 99 19.32 7.86 -1.72
N ALA A 100 18.58 7.19 -0.82
CA ALA A 100 18.00 5.88 -1.10
C ALA A 100 16.48 5.92 -0.88
N VAL A 101 15.74 5.57 -1.94
CA VAL A 101 14.28 5.65 -1.96
C VAL A 101 13.73 4.23 -1.98
N THR A 102 12.78 3.94 -1.11
CA THR A 102 12.05 2.68 -1.08
C THR A 102 10.55 2.94 -1.15
N PHE A 103 9.77 1.86 -1.31
CA PHE A 103 8.33 1.99 -1.39
C PHE A 103 7.65 1.96 -0.02
N THR A 104 8.25 1.31 0.99
CA THR A 104 7.65 1.13 2.32
C THR A 104 8.58 1.57 3.45
N ASN A 105 8.00 2.08 4.55
CA ASN A 105 8.76 2.45 5.74
C ASN A 105 9.49 1.23 6.36
N LYS A 106 8.88 0.04 6.27
CA LYS A 106 9.51 -1.21 6.70
C LYS A 106 10.81 -1.47 5.93
N ALA A 107 10.81 -1.33 4.60
CA ALA A 107 11.99 -1.50 3.77
C ALA A 107 13.06 -0.44 4.10
N ALA A 108 12.67 0.81 4.31
CA ALA A 108 13.57 1.88 4.73
C ALA A 108 14.23 1.57 6.08
N LYS A 109 13.46 1.15 7.07
CA LYS A 109 13.96 0.75 8.40
C LYS A 109 14.91 -0.45 8.32
N GLU A 110 14.55 -1.46 7.53
CA GLU A 110 15.41 -2.63 7.31
C GLU A 110 16.73 -2.23 6.63
N MET A 111 16.69 -1.36 5.61
CA MET A 111 17.88 -0.83 4.95
C MET A 111 18.77 -0.09 5.94
N MET A 112 18.20 0.78 6.79
CA MET A 112 18.93 1.49 7.84
C MET A 112 19.56 0.54 8.85
N THR A 113 18.82 -0.49 9.31
CA THR A 113 19.33 -1.50 10.25
C THR A 113 20.53 -2.25 9.67
N ARG A 114 20.43 -2.69 8.41
CA ARG A 114 21.51 -3.40 7.71
C ARG A 114 22.75 -2.51 7.53
N LEU A 115 22.56 -1.25 7.15
CA LEU A 115 23.64 -0.29 7.00
C LEU A 115 24.34 0.00 8.34
N THR A 116 23.59 0.15 9.41
CA THR A 116 24.14 0.33 10.77
C THR A 116 24.98 -0.86 11.20
N ALA A 117 24.60 -2.09 10.81
CA ALA A 117 25.38 -3.29 11.10
C ALA A 117 26.66 -3.41 10.24
N MET A 118 26.64 -2.86 9.01
CA MET A 118 27.75 -2.93 8.06
C MET A 118 28.81 -1.83 8.24
N LEU A 119 28.40 -0.69 8.79
CA LEU A 119 29.20 0.53 8.79
C LEU A 119 29.43 1.07 10.20
N PRO A 120 30.66 1.47 10.55
CA PRO A 120 30.97 2.13 11.82
C PRO A 120 30.64 3.64 11.78
N VAL A 121 29.62 4.05 11.00
CA VAL A 121 29.23 5.45 10.81
C VAL A 121 27.79 5.69 11.25
N ASN A 122 27.49 6.90 11.68
CA ASN A 122 26.10 7.27 12.00
C ASN A 122 25.29 7.43 10.69
N VAL A 123 24.35 6.52 10.48
CA VAL A 123 23.48 6.51 9.29
C VAL A 123 22.22 7.37 9.45
N ARG A 124 21.94 7.90 10.67
CA ARG A 124 20.70 8.64 10.98
C ARG A 124 20.52 9.92 10.15
N GLY A 125 21.58 10.55 9.71
CA GLY A 125 21.54 11.75 8.88
C GLY A 125 21.34 11.49 7.37
N MET A 126 21.37 10.23 6.94
CA MET A 126 21.24 9.87 5.52
C MET A 126 19.81 10.11 5.02
N TRP A 127 19.68 10.32 3.72
CA TRP A 127 18.39 10.47 3.04
C TRP A 127 17.90 9.10 2.56
N ILE A 128 17.48 8.27 3.53
CA ILE A 128 16.90 6.95 3.29
C ILE A 128 15.46 6.97 3.77
N GLY A 129 14.51 6.65 2.90
CA GLY A 129 13.08 6.69 3.25
C GLY A 129 12.17 6.38 2.08
N THR A 130 10.87 6.51 2.32
CA THR A 130 9.86 6.43 1.26
C THR A 130 9.80 7.74 0.48
N PHE A 131 9.24 7.72 -0.74
CA PHE A 131 9.00 8.94 -1.52
C PHE A 131 8.31 10.03 -0.68
N HIS A 132 7.18 9.71 -0.05
CA HIS A 132 6.42 10.68 0.76
C HIS A 132 7.21 11.16 1.98
N GLY A 133 7.96 10.26 2.64
CA GLY A 133 8.80 10.62 3.78
C GLY A 133 9.92 11.60 3.39
N LEU A 134 10.59 11.35 2.26
CA LEU A 134 11.64 12.25 1.75
C LEU A 134 11.07 13.58 1.24
N CYS A 135 9.91 13.57 0.57
CA CYS A 135 9.21 14.78 0.17
C CYS A 135 8.77 15.61 1.39
N ASN A 136 8.22 14.96 2.41
CA ASN A 136 7.89 15.65 3.66
C ASN A 136 9.12 16.30 4.29
N ARG A 137 10.27 15.57 4.36
CA ARG A 137 11.52 16.14 4.86
C ARG A 137 11.98 17.35 4.04
N LEU A 138 11.87 17.28 2.70
CA LEU A 138 12.21 18.38 1.80
C LEU A 138 11.31 19.59 2.06
N LEU A 139 9.98 19.38 2.13
CA LEU A 139 9.02 20.45 2.36
C LEU A 139 9.15 21.08 3.76
N ARG A 140 9.44 20.29 4.80
CA ARG A 140 9.72 20.81 6.15
C ARG A 140 10.94 21.71 6.16
N THR A 141 12.00 21.33 5.43
CA THR A 141 13.23 22.13 5.34
C THR A 141 12.97 23.45 4.60
N HIS A 142 12.12 23.45 3.57
CA HIS A 142 11.86 24.58 2.68
C HIS A 142 10.42 25.11 2.76
N TYR A 143 9.77 25.00 3.91
CA TYR A 143 8.34 25.30 4.07
C TYR A 143 7.98 26.72 3.59
N LYS A 144 8.81 27.74 3.86
CA LYS A 144 8.58 29.11 3.39
C LYS A 144 8.54 29.22 1.87
N VAL A 145 9.51 28.60 1.20
CA VAL A 145 9.59 28.59 -0.27
C VAL A 145 8.48 27.75 -0.88
N ALA A 146 8.08 26.67 -0.21
CA ALA A 146 6.95 25.84 -0.58
C ALA A 146 5.59 26.45 -0.27
N ASN A 147 5.52 27.66 0.29
CA ASN A 147 4.29 28.32 0.73
C ASN A 147 3.44 27.44 1.67
N LEU A 148 4.09 26.87 2.69
CA LEU A 148 3.46 26.07 3.73
C LEU A 148 3.75 26.68 5.10
N PRO A 149 2.85 26.52 6.09
CA PRO A 149 3.20 26.79 7.48
C PRO A 149 4.26 25.78 7.96
N GLN A 150 5.08 26.17 8.91
CA GLN A 150 6.13 25.28 9.45
C GLN A 150 5.55 23.99 10.03
N SER A 151 4.43 24.11 10.73
CA SER A 151 3.71 23.02 11.38
C SER A 151 2.58 22.41 10.52
N PHE A 152 2.67 22.47 9.18
CA PHE A 152 1.62 21.89 8.35
C PHE A 152 1.30 20.43 8.72
N GLN A 153 0.03 20.05 8.66
CA GLN A 153 -0.43 18.71 9.00
C GLN A 153 -0.72 17.87 7.74
N ILE A 154 -0.53 16.57 7.86
CA ILE A 154 -0.81 15.64 6.77
C ILE A 154 -2.17 14.99 7.01
N LEU A 155 -3.07 15.14 6.05
CA LEU A 155 -4.39 14.49 6.06
C LEU A 155 -4.25 13.03 5.67
N ASP A 156 -4.84 12.14 6.44
CA ASP A 156 -5.05 10.77 5.98
C ASP A 156 -6.22 10.71 4.98
N THR A 157 -6.40 9.55 4.32
CA THR A 157 -7.44 9.36 3.29
C THR A 157 -8.86 9.64 3.83
N GLN A 158 -9.12 9.33 5.10
CA GLN A 158 -10.44 9.54 5.71
C GLN A 158 -10.67 11.01 6.09
N ASP A 159 -9.62 11.68 6.56
CA ASP A 159 -9.64 13.11 6.85
C ASP A 159 -9.78 13.91 5.55
N GLN A 160 -9.07 13.51 4.50
CA GLN A 160 -9.24 14.07 3.15
C GLN A 160 -10.67 13.94 2.65
N LEU A 161 -11.27 12.73 2.75
CA LEU A 161 -12.66 12.51 2.37
C LEU A 161 -13.62 13.37 3.19
N SER A 162 -13.35 13.53 4.49
CA SER A 162 -14.16 14.35 5.39
C SER A 162 -14.06 15.84 5.03
N ALA A 163 -12.87 16.32 4.68
CA ALA A 163 -12.66 17.68 4.18
C ALA A 163 -13.45 17.93 2.87
N ILE A 164 -13.38 16.99 1.92
CA ILE A 164 -14.12 17.06 0.65
C ILE A 164 -15.64 17.03 0.89
N LYS A 165 -16.15 16.20 1.80
CA LYS A 165 -17.59 16.18 2.18
C LYS A 165 -18.03 17.54 2.75
N ARG A 166 -17.22 18.16 3.60
CA ARG A 166 -17.51 19.51 4.11
C ARG A 166 -17.60 20.52 2.98
N LEU A 167 -16.63 20.48 2.06
CA LEU A 167 -16.59 21.34 0.90
C LEU A 167 -17.84 21.16 0.01
N CYS A 168 -18.22 19.93 -0.32
CA CYS A 168 -19.43 19.65 -1.09
C CYS A 168 -20.68 20.21 -0.42
N LYS A 169 -20.81 20.02 0.90
CA LYS A 169 -21.92 20.57 1.68
C LYS A 169 -21.91 22.12 1.68
N GLN A 170 -20.75 22.74 1.84
CA GLN A 170 -20.61 24.20 1.86
C GLN A 170 -21.01 24.86 0.54
N PHE A 171 -20.75 24.22 -0.58
CA PHE A 171 -21.04 24.75 -1.91
C PHE A 171 -22.33 24.14 -2.52
N ASN A 172 -23.17 23.46 -1.72
CA ASN A 172 -24.40 22.80 -2.14
C ASN A 172 -24.21 21.93 -3.40
N VAL A 173 -23.13 21.14 -3.40
CA VAL A 173 -22.83 20.20 -4.48
C VAL A 173 -23.76 19.01 -4.36
N ASP A 174 -24.30 18.55 -5.48
CA ASP A 174 -25.11 17.36 -5.58
C ASP A 174 -24.22 16.10 -5.37
N ASP A 175 -24.37 15.46 -4.20
CA ASP A 175 -23.58 14.29 -3.80
C ASP A 175 -23.90 13.03 -4.63
N GLU A 176 -25.07 12.96 -5.26
CA GLU A 176 -25.42 11.85 -6.17
C GLU A 176 -24.69 11.99 -7.50
N ARG A 177 -24.58 13.24 -8.00
CA ARG A 177 -23.88 13.54 -9.26
C ARG A 177 -22.36 13.61 -9.11
N TYR A 178 -21.89 14.15 -7.97
CA TYR A 178 -20.47 14.30 -7.63
C TYR A 178 -20.15 13.64 -6.30
N PRO A 179 -20.13 12.31 -6.21
CA PRO A 179 -19.86 11.62 -4.97
C PRO A 179 -18.51 12.04 -4.39
N PRO A 180 -18.42 12.45 -3.12
CA PRO A 180 -17.18 12.95 -2.50
C PRO A 180 -15.99 12.01 -2.65
N LYS A 181 -16.22 10.68 -2.63
CA LYS A 181 -15.19 9.67 -2.83
C LYS A 181 -14.63 9.68 -4.26
N GLN A 182 -15.51 9.88 -5.26
CA GLN A 182 -15.05 9.99 -6.65
C GLN A 182 -14.31 11.31 -6.90
N LEU A 183 -14.74 12.40 -6.25
CA LEU A 183 -14.02 13.66 -6.30
C LEU A 183 -12.64 13.54 -5.67
N MET A 184 -12.53 12.85 -4.54
CA MET A 184 -11.24 12.55 -3.90
C MET A 184 -10.30 11.79 -4.85
N TRP A 185 -10.81 10.76 -5.54
CA TRP A 185 -10.03 10.02 -6.53
C TRP A 185 -9.61 10.87 -7.72
N PHE A 186 -10.52 11.74 -8.20
CA PHE A 186 -10.20 12.67 -9.28
C PHE A 186 -9.06 13.63 -8.89
N ILE A 187 -9.12 14.22 -7.69
CA ILE A 187 -8.08 15.09 -7.15
C ILE A 187 -6.75 14.34 -7.01
N ALA A 188 -6.78 13.14 -6.43
CA ALA A 188 -5.59 12.32 -6.29
C ALA A 188 -4.94 12.00 -7.65
N GLY A 189 -5.74 11.56 -8.63
CA GLY A 189 -5.26 11.28 -9.99
C GLY A 189 -4.65 12.50 -10.67
N CYS A 190 -5.29 13.67 -10.58
CA CYS A 190 -4.72 14.91 -11.10
C CYS A 190 -3.36 15.24 -10.45
N LYS A 191 -3.24 15.11 -9.13
CA LYS A 191 -1.98 15.35 -8.41
C LYS A 191 -0.90 14.34 -8.80
N GLU A 192 -1.24 13.06 -8.94
CA GLU A 192 -0.31 12.01 -9.38
C GLU A 192 0.18 12.22 -10.83
N ASP A 193 -0.65 12.83 -11.68
CA ASP A 193 -0.26 13.27 -13.02
C ASP A 193 0.51 14.60 -13.03
N GLY A 194 0.72 15.22 -11.86
CA GLY A 194 1.43 16.48 -11.72
C GLY A 194 0.61 17.71 -12.15
N GLN A 195 -0.72 17.61 -12.09
CA GLN A 195 -1.64 18.64 -12.59
C GLN A 195 -2.28 19.42 -11.45
N ARG A 196 -2.21 20.74 -11.52
CA ARG A 196 -3.04 21.65 -10.74
C ARG A 196 -4.40 21.86 -11.42
N PRO A 197 -5.40 22.40 -10.72
CA PRO A 197 -6.71 22.69 -11.34
C PRO A 197 -6.63 23.43 -12.67
N ARG A 198 -5.71 24.36 -12.80
CA ARG A 198 -5.47 25.15 -14.03
C ARG A 198 -4.88 24.34 -15.19
N ASP A 199 -4.24 23.20 -14.90
CA ASP A 199 -3.53 22.37 -15.87
C ASP A 199 -4.41 21.22 -16.42
N VAL A 200 -5.58 21.01 -15.80
CA VAL A 200 -6.51 19.94 -16.18
C VAL A 200 -7.37 20.38 -17.36
N ASP A 201 -7.40 19.56 -18.42
CA ASP A 201 -8.21 19.83 -19.61
C ASP A 201 -9.70 19.58 -19.35
N ALA A 202 -10.50 20.64 -19.43
CA ALA A 202 -11.94 20.65 -19.17
C ALA A 202 -12.75 20.22 -20.41
N LYS A 203 -12.79 18.92 -20.71
CA LYS A 203 -13.44 18.37 -21.92
C LYS A 203 -14.97 18.45 -21.89
N ASP A 204 -15.57 18.39 -20.73
CA ASP A 204 -17.01 18.33 -20.52
C ASP A 204 -17.44 19.16 -19.28
N PRO A 205 -18.75 19.47 -19.13
CA PRO A 205 -19.26 20.25 -17.99
C PRO A 205 -19.00 19.60 -16.61
N ASP A 206 -19.03 18.27 -16.54
CA ASP A 206 -18.84 17.56 -15.28
C ASP A 206 -17.36 17.62 -14.86
N THR A 207 -16.44 17.48 -15.80
CA THR A 207 -15.01 17.69 -15.55
C THR A 207 -14.72 19.13 -15.13
N ARG A 208 -15.36 20.15 -15.74
CA ARG A 208 -15.23 21.56 -15.30
C ARG A 208 -15.66 21.73 -13.84
N LYS A 209 -16.77 21.14 -13.45
CA LYS A 209 -17.24 21.21 -12.05
C LYS A 209 -16.28 20.53 -11.09
N LYS A 210 -15.73 19.38 -11.46
CA LYS A 210 -14.70 18.70 -10.65
C LYS A 210 -13.43 19.55 -10.51
N ILE A 211 -13.01 20.24 -11.56
CA ILE A 211 -11.85 21.17 -11.54
C ILE A 211 -12.13 22.33 -10.59
N GLU A 212 -13.32 22.94 -10.65
CA GLU A 212 -13.74 24.00 -9.73
C GLU A 212 -13.66 23.52 -8.27
N LEU A 213 -14.22 22.34 -7.99
CA LEU A 213 -14.19 21.75 -6.65
C LEU A 213 -12.77 21.39 -6.21
N TYR A 214 -11.91 20.96 -7.12
CA TYR A 214 -10.49 20.73 -6.85
C TYR A 214 -9.78 22.03 -6.46
N ALA A 215 -10.04 23.14 -7.17
CA ALA A 215 -9.47 24.45 -6.82
C ALA A 215 -9.91 24.92 -5.42
N LEU A 216 -11.21 24.79 -5.13
CA LEU A 216 -11.76 25.12 -3.80
C LEU A 216 -11.16 24.23 -2.67
N TYR A 217 -10.92 22.96 -2.98
CA TYR A 217 -10.27 22.04 -2.05
C TYR A 217 -8.81 22.45 -1.76
N GLU A 218 -8.05 22.85 -2.78
CA GLU A 218 -6.69 23.36 -2.58
C GLU A 218 -6.66 24.63 -1.75
N GLU A 219 -7.58 25.57 -2.02
CA GLU A 219 -7.72 26.81 -1.24
C GLU A 219 -8.05 26.50 0.23
N GLN A 220 -8.96 25.57 0.48
CA GLN A 220 -9.30 25.14 1.83
C GLN A 220 -8.09 24.53 2.54
N CYS A 221 -7.37 23.59 1.90
CA CYS A 221 -6.17 22.97 2.49
C CYS A 221 -5.08 24.01 2.79
N GLN A 222 -4.88 24.99 1.90
CA GLN A 222 -3.91 26.06 2.10
C GLN A 222 -4.29 26.94 3.30
N ARG A 223 -5.57 27.26 3.45
CA ARG A 223 -6.08 28.06 4.59
C ARG A 223 -5.97 27.31 5.92
N GLU A 224 -6.28 26.01 5.93
CA GLU A 224 -6.19 25.17 7.13
C GLU A 224 -4.74 24.75 7.47
N GLY A 225 -3.78 25.01 6.58
CA GLY A 225 -2.38 24.59 6.77
C GLY A 225 -2.19 23.09 6.74
N VAL A 226 -2.99 22.39 5.93
CA VAL A 226 -2.97 20.95 5.79
C VAL A 226 -2.60 20.52 4.37
N VAL A 227 -2.03 19.32 4.23
CA VAL A 227 -1.66 18.73 2.95
C VAL A 227 -2.12 17.26 2.89
N ASP A 228 -2.58 16.80 1.73
CA ASP A 228 -2.81 15.39 1.49
C ASP A 228 -1.54 14.69 0.95
N PHE A 229 -1.56 13.36 0.84
CA PHE A 229 -0.41 12.60 0.35
C PHE A 229 0.00 12.99 -1.08
N GLY A 230 -0.96 13.24 -1.97
CA GLY A 230 -0.68 13.71 -3.34
C GLY A 230 0.01 15.07 -3.33
N GLU A 231 -0.39 15.95 -2.41
CA GLU A 231 0.20 17.28 -2.24
C GLU A 231 1.66 17.23 -1.80
N LEU A 232 2.04 16.29 -0.93
CA LEU A 232 3.44 16.11 -0.55
C LEU A 232 4.34 15.90 -1.77
N MET A 233 3.92 15.02 -2.68
CA MET A 233 4.68 14.74 -3.90
C MET A 233 4.65 15.92 -4.87
N LEU A 234 3.45 16.43 -5.19
CA LEU A 234 3.27 17.49 -6.18
C LEU A 234 3.99 18.78 -5.77
N ARG A 235 3.80 19.22 -4.53
CA ARG A 235 4.44 20.44 -4.02
C ARG A 235 5.96 20.30 -3.91
N SER A 236 6.45 19.12 -3.54
CA SER A 236 7.88 18.81 -3.52
C SER A 236 8.48 18.86 -4.93
N TYR A 237 7.76 18.34 -5.93
CA TYR A 237 8.15 18.45 -7.34
C TYR A 237 8.15 19.90 -7.82
N GLU A 238 7.10 20.67 -7.53
CA GLU A 238 6.99 22.10 -7.89
C GLU A 238 8.08 22.94 -7.22
N LEU A 239 8.38 22.65 -5.94
CA LEU A 239 9.47 23.32 -5.23
C LEU A 239 10.80 23.16 -5.98
N LEU A 240 11.12 21.96 -6.44
CA LEU A 240 12.33 21.70 -7.23
C LEU A 240 12.25 22.28 -8.64
N ARG A 241 11.07 22.27 -9.27
CA ARG A 241 10.84 22.82 -10.62
C ARG A 241 11.02 24.32 -10.66
N ASP A 242 10.43 25.02 -9.68
CA ASP A 242 10.26 26.46 -9.72
C ASP A 242 11.37 27.21 -8.98
N ASN A 243 12.23 26.51 -8.24
CA ASN A 243 13.30 27.10 -7.45
C ASN A 243 14.69 26.51 -7.79
N ASP A 244 15.34 27.13 -8.75
CA ASP A 244 16.67 26.71 -9.23
C ASP A 244 17.70 26.56 -8.08
N PRO A 245 17.83 27.49 -7.12
CA PRO A 245 18.79 27.34 -6.04
C PRO A 245 18.55 26.10 -5.19
N VAL A 246 17.30 25.78 -4.87
CA VAL A 246 16.95 24.58 -4.10
C VAL A 246 17.24 23.32 -4.92
N ARG A 247 16.83 23.30 -6.18
CA ARG A 247 17.10 22.17 -7.09
C ARG A 247 18.58 21.89 -7.23
N GLU A 248 19.39 22.92 -7.54
CA GLU A 248 20.84 22.79 -7.74
C GLU A 248 21.55 22.36 -6.46
N HIS A 249 21.12 22.85 -5.28
CA HIS A 249 21.66 22.40 -4.01
C HIS A 249 21.51 20.88 -3.86
N TYR A 250 20.32 20.31 -4.07
CA TYR A 250 20.10 18.87 -3.94
C TYR A 250 20.73 18.06 -5.07
N GLN A 251 20.83 18.59 -6.27
CA GLN A 251 21.55 17.97 -7.38
C GLN A 251 23.06 17.86 -7.08
N ARG A 252 23.65 18.88 -6.48
CA ARG A 252 25.07 18.84 -6.04
C ARG A 252 25.25 17.92 -4.85
N ARG A 253 24.28 17.89 -3.94
CA ARG A 253 24.33 17.07 -2.74
C ARG A 253 24.25 15.57 -3.05
N PHE A 254 23.23 15.14 -3.81
CA PHE A 254 22.98 13.73 -4.05
C PHE A 254 23.79 13.21 -5.23
N ARG A 255 25.00 12.75 -4.93
CA ARG A 255 25.91 12.17 -5.93
C ARG A 255 25.48 10.77 -6.36
N HIS A 256 24.79 10.03 -5.50
CA HIS A 256 24.18 8.74 -5.78
C HIS A 256 22.74 8.68 -5.30
N ILE A 257 21.85 8.34 -6.21
CA ILE A 257 20.42 8.13 -5.97
C ILE A 257 20.14 6.66 -6.26
N LEU A 258 19.73 5.93 -5.23
CA LEU A 258 19.39 4.51 -5.32
C LEU A 258 17.88 4.35 -5.10
N ILE A 259 17.22 3.58 -5.96
CA ILE A 259 15.76 3.44 -5.94
C ILE A 259 15.44 1.96 -5.89
N ASP A 260 14.75 1.54 -4.84
CA ASP A 260 14.19 0.19 -4.70
C ASP A 260 12.77 0.13 -5.26
N GLU A 261 12.35 -1.04 -5.74
CA GLU A 261 11.02 -1.30 -6.30
C GLU A 261 10.62 -0.28 -7.39
N PHE A 262 11.55 0.05 -8.28
CA PHE A 262 11.37 1.12 -9.29
C PHE A 262 10.16 0.91 -10.20
N GLN A 263 9.74 -0.34 -10.46
CA GLN A 263 8.56 -0.68 -11.24
C GLN A 263 7.24 -0.17 -10.64
N ASP A 264 7.22 0.16 -9.33
CA ASP A 264 6.02 0.66 -8.66
C ASP A 264 5.91 2.20 -8.68
N THR A 265 6.87 2.88 -9.31
CA THR A 265 6.86 4.34 -9.38
C THR A 265 5.78 4.86 -10.32
N ASN A 266 5.08 5.92 -9.88
CA ASN A 266 4.16 6.67 -10.73
C ASN A 266 4.92 7.75 -11.55
N ARG A 267 4.18 8.47 -12.41
CA ARG A 267 4.73 9.50 -13.27
C ARG A 267 5.39 10.65 -12.51
N LEU A 268 4.73 11.13 -11.46
CA LEU A 268 5.22 12.25 -10.66
C LEU A 268 6.46 11.88 -9.85
N GLN A 269 6.50 10.67 -9.26
CA GLN A 269 7.66 10.15 -8.56
C GLN A 269 8.87 10.04 -9.49
N TYR A 270 8.67 9.52 -10.70
CA TYR A 270 9.74 9.47 -11.69
C TYR A 270 10.21 10.86 -12.12
N ALA A 271 9.28 11.81 -12.33
CA ALA A 271 9.62 13.19 -12.63
C ALA A 271 10.42 13.86 -11.49
N TRP A 272 10.05 13.61 -10.23
CA TRP A 272 10.77 14.09 -9.06
C TRP A 272 12.21 13.57 -9.00
N ILE A 273 12.42 12.29 -9.29
CA ILE A 273 13.77 11.71 -9.41
C ILE A 273 14.57 12.39 -10.52
N LYS A 274 13.96 12.62 -11.69
CA LYS A 274 14.63 13.32 -12.80
C LYS A 274 15.10 14.72 -12.39
N MET A 275 14.28 15.46 -11.62
CA MET A 275 14.66 16.78 -11.12
C MET A 275 15.89 16.73 -10.21
N LEU A 276 15.98 15.73 -9.33
CA LEU A 276 17.12 15.55 -8.42
C LEU A 276 18.36 15.02 -9.13
N ALA A 277 18.21 14.27 -10.20
CA ALA A 277 19.31 13.68 -10.96
C ALA A 277 19.93 14.62 -12.01
N GLY A 278 19.49 15.88 -12.10
CA GLY A 278 20.02 16.86 -13.05
C GLY A 278 19.09 17.21 -14.21
N GLY A 279 17.83 16.77 -14.17
CA GLY A 279 16.82 17.13 -15.15
C GLY A 279 16.39 18.59 -15.05
N SER A 280 15.99 19.18 -16.18
CA SER A 280 15.32 20.48 -16.25
C SER A 280 13.84 20.30 -16.54
N ASN A 281 13.05 20.95 -15.86
CA ASN A 281 11.79 21.69 -15.93
C ASN A 281 10.54 21.16 -16.63
N THR A 282 10.36 19.92 -17.12
CA THR A 282 9.05 19.54 -17.68
C THR A 282 8.65 18.09 -17.45
N LEU A 283 7.42 17.90 -16.94
CA LEU A 283 6.73 16.59 -16.82
C LEU A 283 6.54 15.86 -18.16
N ASN A 284 6.53 16.62 -19.26
CA ASN A 284 6.13 16.16 -20.60
C ASN A 284 7.26 16.04 -21.63
N THR A 285 8.46 16.47 -21.31
CA THR A 285 9.57 16.34 -22.24
C THR A 285 10.41 15.13 -21.93
N THR A 286 10.62 14.27 -22.91
CA THR A 286 11.85 13.48 -23.03
C THR A 286 13.00 14.39 -22.65
N LEU A 287 13.90 13.91 -21.77
CA LEU A 287 15.10 14.65 -21.42
C LEU A 287 15.76 15.05 -22.74
N GLY A 288 15.82 16.38 -23.01
CA GLY A 288 16.38 16.89 -24.25
C GLY A 288 17.82 16.46 -24.45
N ALA A 289 18.35 16.65 -25.65
CA ALA A 289 19.75 16.30 -25.99
C ALA A 289 20.79 16.91 -25.04
N ASP A 290 20.39 17.93 -24.26
CA ASP A 290 21.26 18.67 -23.32
C ASP A 290 21.15 18.16 -21.86
N PHE A 291 20.43 17.06 -21.57
CA PHE A 291 20.39 16.49 -20.23
C PHE A 291 21.78 16.02 -19.80
N LYS A 292 22.33 16.69 -18.80
CA LYS A 292 23.59 16.32 -18.16
C LYS A 292 23.29 15.89 -16.73
N PRO A 293 23.28 14.60 -16.45
CA PRO A 293 23.05 14.12 -15.09
C PRO A 293 24.16 14.61 -14.16
N THR A 294 23.77 15.14 -13.00
CA THR A 294 24.69 15.63 -11.96
C THR A 294 25.05 14.55 -10.97
N GLY A 295 24.25 13.48 -10.89
CA GLY A 295 24.44 12.33 -10.00
C GLY A 295 24.26 11.00 -10.73
N ASN A 296 24.63 9.92 -10.08
CA ASN A 296 24.49 8.55 -10.57
C ASN A 296 23.19 7.96 -10.05
N VAL A 297 22.33 7.47 -10.94
CA VAL A 297 21.05 6.85 -10.57
C VAL A 297 21.17 5.35 -10.77
N MET A 298 20.87 4.58 -9.70
CA MET A 298 20.76 3.14 -9.75
C MET A 298 19.33 2.75 -9.41
N ALA A 299 18.57 2.31 -10.41
CA ALA A 299 17.22 1.79 -10.25
C ALA A 299 17.29 0.27 -10.09
N VAL A 300 16.64 -0.25 -9.04
CA VAL A 300 16.49 -1.68 -8.81
C VAL A 300 15.01 -2.01 -8.83
N GLY A 301 14.63 -3.02 -9.58
CA GLY A 301 13.23 -3.37 -9.72
C GLY A 301 13.00 -4.70 -10.40
N ASP A 302 11.74 -5.09 -10.43
CA ASP A 302 11.24 -6.30 -11.05
C ASP A 302 9.95 -5.98 -11.81
N ASP A 303 10.01 -5.88 -13.13
CA ASP A 303 8.86 -5.60 -13.99
C ASP A 303 7.75 -6.64 -13.83
N ASP A 304 8.11 -7.90 -13.53
CA ASP A 304 7.17 -8.99 -13.27
C ASP A 304 6.47 -8.87 -11.89
N GLN A 305 6.95 -7.99 -11.00
CA GLN A 305 6.32 -7.67 -9.71
C GLN A 305 5.58 -6.31 -9.69
N SER A 306 5.33 -5.70 -10.85
CA SER A 306 4.54 -4.47 -10.92
C SER A 306 3.06 -4.78 -10.80
N ILE A 307 2.49 -4.52 -9.62
CA ILE A 307 1.10 -4.86 -9.25
C ILE A 307 0.33 -3.67 -8.67
N TYR A 308 0.80 -2.44 -8.88
CA TYR A 308 0.21 -1.21 -8.35
C TYR A 308 -0.24 -0.24 -9.45
N ALA A 309 -0.62 -0.73 -10.64
CA ALA A 309 -1.14 0.12 -11.71
C ALA A 309 -2.41 0.88 -11.28
N PHE A 310 -3.25 0.26 -10.44
CA PHE A 310 -4.42 0.92 -9.83
C PHE A 310 -4.08 2.09 -8.87
N ARG A 311 -2.79 2.25 -8.50
CA ARG A 311 -2.22 3.39 -7.76
C ARG A 311 -1.35 4.28 -8.65
N GLY A 312 -1.53 4.22 -9.96
CA GLY A 312 -0.78 5.03 -10.90
C GLY A 312 0.65 4.55 -11.21
N ALA A 313 1.07 3.36 -10.71
CA ALA A 313 2.36 2.80 -11.06
C ALA A 313 2.47 2.55 -12.57
N ARG A 314 3.64 2.83 -13.15
CA ARG A 314 3.87 2.70 -14.58
C ARG A 314 5.09 1.83 -14.86
N VAL A 315 4.86 0.59 -15.28
CA VAL A 315 5.93 -0.33 -15.70
C VAL A 315 6.83 0.31 -16.77
N GLY A 316 6.24 1.11 -17.66
CA GLY A 316 6.97 1.85 -18.70
C GLY A 316 8.07 2.77 -18.18
N ASN A 317 8.02 3.20 -16.92
CA ASN A 317 9.08 4.03 -16.32
C ASN A 317 10.45 3.35 -16.36
N MET A 318 10.53 2.01 -16.33
CA MET A 318 11.80 1.29 -16.43
C MET A 318 12.42 1.43 -17.82
N ALA A 319 11.61 1.28 -18.88
CA ALA A 319 12.07 1.47 -20.26
C ALA A 319 12.39 2.94 -20.54
N ASP A 320 11.58 3.86 -20.01
CA ASP A 320 11.83 5.30 -20.11
C ASP A 320 13.14 5.67 -19.41
N PHE A 321 13.42 5.11 -18.23
CA PHE A 321 14.67 5.32 -17.51
C PHE A 321 15.88 4.88 -18.35
N VAL A 322 15.85 3.68 -18.92
CA VAL A 322 16.92 3.19 -19.78
C VAL A 322 17.17 4.14 -20.96
N ARG A 323 16.12 4.58 -21.61
CA ARG A 323 16.21 5.48 -22.76
C ARG A 323 16.67 6.88 -22.38
N GLU A 324 16.03 7.49 -21.37
CA GLU A 324 16.25 8.90 -21.01
C GLU A 324 17.58 9.13 -20.32
N PHE A 325 18.01 8.23 -19.44
CA PHE A 325 19.29 8.32 -18.76
C PHE A 325 20.44 7.67 -19.53
N LYS A 326 20.15 7.11 -20.72
CA LYS A 326 21.15 6.38 -21.53
C LYS A 326 21.89 5.34 -20.71
N VAL A 327 21.12 4.50 -19.99
CA VAL A 327 21.65 3.53 -19.05
C VAL A 327 22.57 2.55 -19.75
N GLU A 328 23.86 2.57 -19.40
CA GLU A 328 24.89 1.69 -19.96
C GLU A 328 24.97 0.34 -19.24
N HIS A 329 24.61 0.32 -17.95
CA HIS A 329 24.74 -0.85 -17.09
C HIS A 329 23.36 -1.43 -16.79
N GLN A 330 23.06 -2.57 -17.42
CA GLN A 330 21.86 -3.35 -17.13
C GLN A 330 22.31 -4.74 -16.63
N ILE A 331 21.99 -5.04 -15.37
CA ILE A 331 22.37 -6.32 -14.74
C ILE A 331 21.09 -7.05 -14.33
N LYS A 332 21.03 -8.36 -14.66
CA LYS A 332 19.93 -9.25 -14.25
C LYS A 332 20.38 -10.08 -13.06
N LEU A 333 19.62 -10.02 -11.96
CA LEU A 333 19.78 -10.89 -10.79
C LEU A 333 18.74 -12.01 -10.91
N GLU A 334 19.13 -13.15 -11.45
CA GLU A 334 18.27 -14.30 -11.73
C GLU A 334 18.39 -15.40 -10.70
N GLU A 335 19.51 -15.48 -9.97
CA GLU A 335 19.71 -16.46 -8.90
C GLU A 335 18.77 -16.17 -7.72
N ASN A 336 17.87 -17.10 -7.45
CA ASN A 336 16.91 -17.02 -6.35
C ASN A 336 17.41 -17.87 -5.17
N TYR A 337 17.45 -17.25 -3.99
CA TYR A 337 17.88 -17.87 -2.73
C TYR A 337 16.71 -18.24 -1.82
N ARG A 338 15.49 -18.08 -2.31
CA ARG A 338 14.27 -18.26 -1.51
C ARG A 338 13.62 -19.62 -1.72
N SER A 339 13.40 -20.02 -2.97
CA SER A 339 12.47 -21.09 -3.34
C SER A 339 13.16 -22.20 -4.12
N GLY A 340 12.62 -23.42 -4.03
CA GLY A 340 13.00 -24.54 -4.89
C GLY A 340 12.55 -24.35 -6.35
N SER A 341 13.12 -25.16 -7.30
CA SER A 341 12.90 -24.91 -8.73
C SER A 341 11.45 -25.17 -9.16
N ASN A 342 10.72 -26.13 -8.56
CA ASN A 342 9.32 -26.37 -8.88
C ASN A 342 8.43 -25.12 -8.72
N ILE A 343 8.69 -24.33 -7.67
CA ILE A 343 8.00 -23.04 -7.43
C ILE A 343 8.43 -22.01 -8.46
N LEU A 344 9.73 -21.95 -8.77
CA LEU A 344 10.27 -20.96 -9.71
C LEU A 344 9.90 -21.27 -11.15
N ASP A 345 9.89 -22.55 -11.54
CA ASP A 345 9.47 -22.98 -12.88
C ASP A 345 7.99 -22.66 -13.10
N SER A 346 7.15 -22.88 -12.08
CA SER A 346 5.76 -22.44 -12.10
C SER A 346 5.62 -20.92 -12.27
N ALA A 347 6.43 -20.14 -11.56
CA ALA A 347 6.42 -18.68 -11.68
C ALA A 347 6.93 -18.20 -13.06
N ASN A 348 8.01 -18.80 -13.56
CA ASN A 348 8.59 -18.46 -14.86
C ASN A 348 7.64 -18.79 -16.02
N GLU A 349 7.03 -19.96 -16.00
CA GLU A 349 6.08 -20.38 -17.04
C GLU A 349 4.87 -19.46 -17.05
N LEU A 350 4.22 -19.26 -15.92
CA LEU A 350 3.09 -18.34 -15.78
C LEU A 350 3.40 -16.96 -16.37
N ILE A 351 4.51 -16.34 -15.92
CA ILE A 351 4.81 -14.97 -16.33
C ILE A 351 5.31 -14.86 -17.77
N SER A 352 5.75 -15.98 -18.39
CA SER A 352 6.16 -16.03 -19.79
C SER A 352 5.04 -15.63 -20.76
N HIS A 353 3.77 -15.80 -20.35
CA HIS A 353 2.59 -15.42 -21.10
C HIS A 353 2.34 -13.91 -21.18
N ASN A 354 3.10 -13.08 -20.46
CA ASN A 354 3.06 -11.62 -20.61
C ASN A 354 3.94 -11.16 -21.76
N SER A 355 3.38 -10.31 -22.64
CA SER A 355 4.03 -9.91 -23.88
C SER A 355 5.12 -8.83 -23.70
N LYS A 356 4.97 -7.94 -22.70
CA LYS A 356 5.85 -6.79 -22.50
C LYS A 356 6.74 -6.97 -21.27
N ARG A 357 7.70 -7.89 -21.36
CA ARG A 357 8.66 -8.17 -20.28
C ARG A 357 10.07 -7.69 -20.66
N LEU A 358 10.85 -7.27 -19.66
CA LEU A 358 12.29 -7.02 -19.84
C LEU A 358 13.11 -8.31 -19.91
N GLY A 359 12.46 -9.45 -19.66
CA GLY A 359 12.98 -10.81 -19.92
C GLY A 359 14.07 -11.21 -18.91
N LYS A 360 13.67 -11.83 -17.81
CA LYS A 360 14.52 -12.58 -16.89
C LYS A 360 13.87 -13.90 -16.53
N ASN A 361 14.66 -14.89 -16.13
CA ASN A 361 14.19 -16.18 -15.65
C ASN A 361 14.83 -16.47 -14.30
N LEU A 362 14.00 -16.80 -13.32
CA LEU A 362 14.48 -17.19 -11.99
C LEU A 362 15.10 -18.59 -12.05
N ARG A 363 16.26 -18.76 -11.42
CA ARG A 363 16.93 -20.04 -11.26
C ARG A 363 17.41 -20.19 -9.82
N THR A 364 17.56 -21.42 -9.36
CA THR A 364 18.04 -21.70 -8.00
C THR A 364 19.00 -22.87 -7.99
N SER A 365 19.93 -22.85 -7.06
CA SER A 365 20.83 -23.96 -6.73
C SER A 365 20.29 -24.86 -5.61
N GLN A 366 19.10 -24.56 -5.05
CA GLN A 366 18.52 -25.33 -3.91
C GLN A 366 17.88 -26.66 -4.31
N GLY A 367 17.81 -26.97 -5.61
CA GLY A 367 17.16 -28.18 -6.12
C GLY A 367 15.66 -28.02 -6.36
N PRO A 368 14.95 -29.10 -6.73
CA PRO A 368 13.56 -29.05 -7.17
C PRO A 368 12.60 -28.61 -6.05
N GLY A 369 12.86 -28.99 -4.82
CA GLY A 369 11.91 -28.80 -3.73
C GLY A 369 10.68 -29.71 -3.88
N GLU A 370 9.62 -29.41 -3.14
CA GLU A 370 8.35 -30.13 -3.27
C GLU A 370 7.55 -29.64 -4.50
N PRO A 371 6.76 -30.54 -5.14
CA PRO A 371 5.84 -30.13 -6.20
C PRO A 371 4.75 -29.22 -5.66
N VAL A 372 4.24 -28.31 -6.49
CA VAL A 372 3.12 -27.42 -6.18
C VAL A 372 1.85 -28.27 -6.02
N ARG A 373 1.22 -28.20 -4.87
CA ARG A 373 0.03 -29.01 -4.54
C ARG A 373 -1.23 -28.29 -4.98
N VAL A 374 -2.13 -28.99 -5.69
CA VAL A 374 -3.38 -28.44 -6.19
C VAL A 374 -4.56 -29.19 -5.60
N VAL A 375 -5.55 -28.43 -5.12
CA VAL A 375 -6.76 -28.99 -4.48
C VAL A 375 -8.00 -28.39 -5.08
N GLU A 376 -8.94 -29.26 -5.45
CA GLU A 376 -10.30 -28.90 -5.83
C GLU A 376 -11.27 -29.24 -4.71
N SER A 377 -12.12 -28.30 -4.31
CA SER A 377 -13.13 -28.45 -3.28
C SER A 377 -14.52 -28.21 -3.83
N VAL A 378 -15.53 -28.87 -3.25
CA VAL A 378 -16.92 -28.72 -3.68
C VAL A 378 -17.52 -27.36 -3.32
N SER A 379 -17.00 -26.71 -2.27
CA SER A 379 -17.44 -25.39 -1.82
C SER A 379 -16.29 -24.64 -1.10
N ASP A 380 -16.47 -23.33 -0.91
CA ASP A 380 -15.57 -22.47 -0.14
C ASP A 380 -15.44 -22.93 1.32
N TYR A 381 -16.50 -23.44 1.93
CA TYR A 381 -16.44 -24.04 3.26
C TYR A 381 -15.59 -25.32 3.30
N ALA A 382 -15.72 -26.17 2.27
CA ALA A 382 -14.89 -27.36 2.15
C ALA A 382 -13.42 -27.02 1.88
N GLU A 383 -13.15 -25.98 1.08
CA GLU A 383 -11.81 -25.43 0.85
C GLU A 383 -11.20 -24.94 2.17
N ALA A 384 -11.93 -24.13 2.94
CA ALA A 384 -11.45 -23.61 4.23
C ALA A 384 -11.22 -24.71 5.27
N ALA A 385 -12.09 -25.72 5.34
CA ALA A 385 -11.91 -26.86 6.22
C ALA A 385 -10.65 -27.66 5.87
N TRP A 386 -10.45 -27.93 4.57
CA TRP A 386 -9.23 -28.61 4.10
C TRP A 386 -7.97 -27.81 4.41
N LEU A 387 -7.97 -26.48 4.19
CA LEU A 387 -6.87 -25.58 4.53
C LEU A 387 -6.48 -25.71 6.01
N VAL A 388 -7.48 -25.68 6.89
CA VAL A 388 -7.25 -25.81 8.34
C VAL A 388 -6.66 -27.16 8.71
N ASP A 389 -7.13 -28.25 8.12
CA ASP A 389 -6.66 -29.59 8.43
C ASP A 389 -5.24 -29.82 7.91
N GLU A 390 -4.90 -29.32 6.72
CA GLU A 390 -3.53 -29.36 6.19
C GLU A 390 -2.58 -28.55 7.06
N ILE A 391 -2.99 -27.33 7.48
CA ILE A 391 -2.20 -26.50 8.38
C ILE A 391 -1.96 -27.19 9.74
N LYS A 392 -2.95 -27.90 10.30
CA LYS A 392 -2.76 -28.68 11.52
C LYS A 392 -1.69 -29.76 11.36
N GLN A 393 -1.64 -30.41 10.18
CA GLN A 393 -0.61 -31.41 9.89
C GLN A 393 0.76 -30.74 9.83
N LEU A 394 0.90 -29.61 9.12
CA LEU A 394 2.15 -28.85 9.01
C LEU A 394 2.66 -28.39 10.38
N VAL A 395 1.77 -27.90 11.26
CA VAL A 395 2.14 -27.44 12.61
C VAL A 395 2.53 -28.59 13.52
N ARG A 396 1.90 -29.77 13.35
CA ARG A 396 2.27 -30.97 14.15
C ARG A 396 3.59 -31.56 13.70
N GLY A 397 3.89 -31.48 12.41
CA GLY A 397 4.98 -32.20 11.78
C GLY A 397 4.62 -33.67 11.53
N ASP A 398 5.14 -34.24 10.48
CA ASP A 398 4.95 -35.66 10.10
C ASP A 398 6.13 -36.56 10.51
N GLY A 399 7.01 -36.04 11.34
CA GLY A 399 8.13 -36.79 11.95
C GLY A 399 9.42 -36.80 11.13
N GLU A 400 9.38 -36.64 9.82
CA GLU A 400 10.57 -36.57 8.96
C GLU A 400 11.00 -35.13 8.63
N GLU A 401 10.06 -34.17 8.53
CA GLU A 401 10.33 -32.79 8.09
C GLU A 401 10.23 -31.73 9.20
N GLY A 402 9.90 -32.14 10.42
CA GLY A 402 9.73 -31.22 11.55
C GLY A 402 8.44 -30.37 11.46
N SER A 403 8.11 -29.69 12.57
CA SER A 403 6.95 -28.80 12.65
C SER A 403 7.26 -27.44 12.02
N VAL A 404 6.25 -26.81 11.40
CA VAL A 404 6.32 -25.45 10.85
C VAL A 404 5.69 -24.47 11.84
N ASP A 405 6.39 -23.39 12.17
CA ASP A 405 5.83 -22.31 12.98
C ASP A 405 4.64 -21.67 12.24
N LYS A 406 3.56 -21.35 12.94
CA LYS A 406 2.35 -20.73 12.36
C LYS A 406 2.65 -19.40 11.65
N LYS A 407 3.60 -18.62 12.16
CA LYS A 407 4.01 -17.34 11.55
C LYS A 407 4.67 -17.53 10.18
N GLU A 408 5.17 -18.73 9.87
CA GLU A 408 5.78 -19.12 8.60
C GLU A 408 4.75 -19.74 7.62
N ILE A 409 3.46 -19.72 7.97
CA ILE A 409 2.35 -20.18 7.14
C ILE A 409 1.48 -18.99 6.74
N ALA A 410 1.29 -18.79 5.44
CA ALA A 410 0.45 -17.73 4.91
C ALA A 410 -0.70 -18.28 4.06
N ILE A 411 -1.88 -17.68 4.21
CA ILE A 411 -3.04 -17.90 3.32
C ILE A 411 -3.25 -16.61 2.55
N LEU A 412 -3.07 -16.69 1.23
CA LEU A 412 -3.20 -15.58 0.31
C LEU A 412 -4.51 -15.68 -0.46
N TYR A 413 -5.22 -14.58 -0.58
CA TYR A 413 -6.46 -14.49 -1.34
C TYR A 413 -6.49 -13.20 -2.19
N ARG A 414 -7.29 -13.23 -3.26
CA ARG A 414 -7.38 -12.09 -4.19
C ARG A 414 -8.24 -10.95 -3.63
N SER A 415 -9.30 -11.28 -2.92
CA SER A 415 -10.27 -10.32 -2.38
C SER A 415 -10.51 -10.55 -0.89
N ASN A 416 -10.66 -9.46 -0.13
CA ASN A 416 -10.99 -9.52 1.29
C ASN A 416 -12.33 -10.22 1.58
N ALA A 417 -13.26 -10.29 0.61
CA ALA A 417 -14.50 -11.04 0.77
C ALA A 417 -14.28 -12.55 1.00
N GLN A 418 -13.12 -13.09 0.60
CA GLN A 418 -12.76 -14.49 0.81
C GLN A 418 -12.31 -14.78 2.24
N SER A 419 -11.79 -13.79 2.97
CA SER A 419 -11.15 -14.00 4.29
C SER A 419 -12.12 -14.54 5.33
N ARG A 420 -13.39 -14.11 5.31
CA ARG A 420 -14.38 -14.43 6.35
C ARG A 420 -14.57 -15.94 6.54
N VAL A 421 -14.70 -16.70 5.47
CA VAL A 421 -14.92 -18.18 5.56
C VAL A 421 -13.68 -18.85 6.14
N ILE A 422 -12.50 -18.41 5.75
CA ILE A 422 -11.20 -18.89 6.24
C ILE A 422 -11.01 -18.52 7.72
N GLU A 423 -11.31 -17.28 8.09
CA GLU A 423 -11.24 -16.79 9.47
C GLU A 423 -12.15 -17.60 10.39
N THR A 424 -13.40 -17.83 9.95
CA THR A 424 -14.37 -18.66 10.70
C THR A 424 -13.86 -20.08 10.89
N ALA A 425 -13.26 -20.69 9.86
CA ALA A 425 -12.70 -22.06 9.96
C ALA A 425 -11.53 -22.13 10.93
N LEU A 426 -10.62 -21.16 10.90
CA LEU A 426 -9.48 -21.06 11.83
C LEU A 426 -9.95 -20.83 13.27
N PHE A 427 -10.93 -19.94 13.46
CA PHE A 427 -11.53 -19.65 14.76
C PHE A 427 -12.16 -20.91 15.38
N ASN A 428 -12.99 -21.62 14.60
CA ASN A 428 -13.62 -22.87 15.05
C ASN A 428 -12.61 -23.97 15.38
N ALA A 429 -11.45 -23.94 14.73
CA ALA A 429 -10.34 -24.86 15.00
C ALA A 429 -9.42 -24.41 16.16
N ALA A 430 -9.73 -23.29 16.83
CA ALA A 430 -8.91 -22.64 17.86
C ALA A 430 -7.46 -22.38 17.40
N MET A 431 -7.28 -22.06 16.10
CA MET A 431 -5.98 -21.75 15.53
C MET A 431 -5.77 -20.23 15.53
N PRO A 432 -4.73 -19.71 16.18
CA PRO A 432 -4.44 -18.29 16.17
C PRO A 432 -4.06 -17.83 14.76
N TYR A 433 -4.68 -16.75 14.30
CA TYR A 433 -4.40 -16.14 13.00
C TYR A 433 -4.31 -14.63 13.11
N ARG A 434 -3.73 -14.01 12.10
CA ARG A 434 -3.60 -12.57 11.97
C ARG A 434 -3.96 -12.15 10.55
N VAL A 435 -4.83 -11.16 10.43
CA VAL A 435 -5.23 -10.60 9.14
C VAL A 435 -4.37 -9.38 8.83
N TYR A 436 -3.60 -9.46 7.76
CA TYR A 436 -2.91 -8.32 7.22
C TYR A 436 -3.85 -7.52 6.32
N GLY A 437 -3.90 -6.20 6.53
CA GLY A 437 -4.81 -5.33 5.75
C GLY A 437 -6.21 -5.21 6.35
N GLY A 438 -6.43 -5.74 7.56
CA GLY A 438 -7.51 -5.26 8.45
C GLY A 438 -7.27 -3.82 8.84
N LEU A 439 -8.16 -3.17 9.61
CA LEU A 439 -7.95 -1.81 10.08
C LEU A 439 -6.60 -1.72 10.80
N ARG A 440 -5.69 -0.92 10.24
CA ARG A 440 -4.34 -0.71 10.75
C ARG A 440 -4.40 -0.05 12.10
N PHE A 441 -3.36 -0.21 12.92
CA PHE A 441 -3.33 0.38 14.25
C PHE A 441 -3.70 1.87 14.23
N PHE A 442 -3.05 2.67 13.39
CA PHE A 442 -3.35 4.10 13.26
C PHE A 442 -4.65 4.42 12.48
N GLU A 443 -5.32 3.41 11.92
CA GLU A 443 -6.63 3.55 11.26
C GLU A 443 -7.81 3.20 12.16
N ARG A 444 -7.57 2.57 13.30
CA ARG A 444 -8.61 2.22 14.28
C ARG A 444 -9.29 3.48 14.79
N ALA A 445 -10.61 3.41 14.96
CA ALA A 445 -11.41 4.59 15.30
C ALA A 445 -10.96 5.27 16.60
N GLU A 446 -10.65 4.48 17.64
CA GLU A 446 -10.16 4.95 18.94
C GLU A 446 -8.81 5.66 18.81
N ILE A 447 -7.90 5.13 18.00
CA ILE A 447 -6.59 5.72 17.75
C ILE A 447 -6.73 7.02 16.96
N LYS A 448 -7.59 7.05 15.93
CA LYS A 448 -7.88 8.28 15.17
C LYS A 448 -8.49 9.37 16.03
N HIS A 449 -9.31 9.01 17.02
CA HIS A 449 -9.81 9.99 17.97
C HIS A 449 -8.67 10.57 18.83
N ALA A 450 -7.81 9.71 19.37
CA ALA A 450 -6.64 10.16 20.15
C ALA A 450 -5.70 11.05 19.33
N LEU A 451 -5.37 10.62 18.09
CA LEU A 451 -4.53 11.43 17.18
C LEU A 451 -5.17 12.77 16.82
N ALA A 452 -6.50 12.85 16.67
CA ALA A 452 -7.19 14.11 16.41
C ALA A 452 -7.09 15.07 17.61
N TYR A 453 -7.17 14.56 18.84
CA TYR A 453 -6.88 15.36 20.03
C TYR A 453 -5.44 15.86 20.04
N LEU A 454 -4.46 14.98 19.75
CA LEU A 454 -3.04 15.37 19.69
C LEU A 454 -2.78 16.44 18.61
N ARG A 455 -3.43 16.33 17.44
CA ARG A 455 -3.35 17.33 16.37
C ARG A 455 -3.89 18.69 16.82
N LEU A 456 -5.00 18.72 17.58
CA LEU A 456 -5.54 19.96 18.14
C LEU A 456 -4.64 20.58 19.20
N LEU A 457 -3.87 19.79 19.96
CA LEU A 457 -2.86 20.31 20.87
C LEU A 457 -1.73 21.01 20.11
N GLU A 458 -1.28 20.41 19.00
CA GLU A 458 -0.23 20.97 18.14
C GLU A 458 -0.74 22.16 17.31
N ASN A 459 -1.90 21.99 16.65
CA ASN A 459 -2.50 22.99 15.77
C ASN A 459 -3.98 23.22 16.09
N PRO A 460 -4.33 24.30 16.81
CA PRO A 460 -5.73 24.64 17.12
C PRO A 460 -6.58 24.96 15.90
N LEU A 461 -5.96 25.26 14.75
CA LEU A 461 -6.66 25.64 13.52
C LEU A 461 -7.04 24.43 12.64
N ASP A 462 -6.75 23.20 13.08
CA ASP A 462 -7.13 21.98 12.37
C ASP A 462 -8.63 21.69 12.54
N ASP A 463 -9.44 22.29 11.66
CA ASP A 463 -10.88 22.12 11.62
C ASP A 463 -11.31 20.66 11.41
N THR A 464 -10.49 19.87 10.72
CA THR A 464 -10.78 18.45 10.48
C THR A 464 -10.70 17.63 11.77
N SER A 465 -9.62 17.82 12.53
CA SER A 465 -9.45 17.19 13.85
C SER A 465 -10.48 17.74 14.85
N PHE A 466 -10.78 19.03 14.81
CA PHE A 466 -11.81 19.64 15.63
C PHE A 466 -13.17 18.96 15.45
N LEU A 467 -13.64 18.84 14.20
CA LEU A 467 -14.94 18.21 13.89
C LEU A 467 -14.98 16.73 14.26
N ARG A 468 -13.84 16.03 14.20
CA ARG A 468 -13.76 14.61 14.59
C ARG A 468 -14.03 14.42 16.08
N VAL A 469 -13.59 15.32 16.95
CA VAL A 469 -13.60 15.09 18.39
C VAL A 469 -14.45 16.07 19.20
N VAL A 470 -14.99 17.14 18.61
CA VAL A 470 -15.81 18.13 19.33
C VAL A 470 -17.00 17.51 20.08
N ASN A 471 -17.63 16.46 19.50
CA ASN A 471 -18.70 15.68 20.14
C ASN A 471 -18.33 14.21 20.37
N PHE A 472 -17.05 13.89 20.42
CA PHE A 472 -16.60 12.54 20.75
C PHE A 472 -15.54 12.57 21.87
N PRO A 473 -15.81 11.93 23.04
CA PRO A 473 -17.10 11.32 23.47
C PRO A 473 -18.28 12.28 23.43
N PRO A 474 -19.55 11.79 23.48
CA PRO A 474 -20.74 12.61 23.36
C PRO A 474 -20.79 13.75 24.42
N ARG A 475 -20.94 15.01 23.96
CA ARG A 475 -21.00 16.22 24.81
C ARG A 475 -22.28 17.02 24.63
N GLY A 476 -23.29 16.42 23.97
CA GLY A 476 -24.53 17.12 23.69
C GLY A 476 -24.41 18.19 22.58
N ILE A 477 -23.36 18.09 21.74
CA ILE A 477 -23.14 18.97 20.59
C ILE A 477 -23.73 18.26 19.37
N GLY A 478 -24.92 18.62 18.99
CA GLY A 478 -25.61 18.00 17.82
C GLY A 478 -25.15 18.59 16.48
N ALA A 479 -25.53 17.93 15.38
CA ALA A 479 -25.20 18.36 14.01
C ALA A 479 -25.55 19.82 13.74
N ARG A 480 -26.71 20.27 14.22
CA ARG A 480 -27.17 21.68 14.07
C ARG A 480 -26.24 22.69 14.77
N SER A 481 -25.66 22.31 15.91
CA SER A 481 -24.71 23.19 16.62
C SER A 481 -23.39 23.31 15.84
N ILE A 482 -22.97 22.19 15.22
CA ILE A 482 -21.78 22.16 14.38
C ILE A 482 -22.02 22.98 13.08
N GLU A 483 -23.20 22.88 12.48
CA GLU A 483 -23.59 23.69 11.32
C GLU A 483 -23.59 25.19 11.63
N GLN A 484 -24.13 25.59 12.77
CA GLN A 484 -24.09 26.99 13.23
C GLN A 484 -22.65 27.49 13.39
N LEU A 485 -21.76 26.66 13.94
CA LEU A 485 -20.35 27.00 14.07
C LEU A 485 -19.66 27.13 12.71
N GLN A 486 -19.93 26.22 11.79
CA GLN A 486 -19.38 26.26 10.44
C GLN A 486 -19.84 27.49 9.65
N ASP A 487 -21.14 27.86 9.79
CA ASP A 487 -21.70 29.08 9.16
C ASP A 487 -21.06 30.36 9.76
N ALA A 488 -20.87 30.41 11.09
CA ALA A 488 -20.21 31.52 11.74
C ALA A 488 -18.73 31.63 11.31
N ALA A 489 -17.99 30.52 11.25
CA ALA A 489 -16.60 30.50 10.81
C ALA A 489 -16.47 30.96 9.35
N LYS A 490 -17.38 30.47 8.48
CA LYS A 490 -17.45 30.89 7.07
C LYS A 490 -17.72 32.36 6.92
N ALA A 491 -18.69 32.91 7.69
CA ALA A 491 -19.04 34.33 7.63
C ALA A 491 -17.90 35.25 8.14
N ALA A 492 -17.15 34.79 9.12
CA ALA A 492 -16.03 35.54 9.70
C ALA A 492 -14.68 35.28 8.98
N GLY A 493 -14.60 34.28 8.12
CA GLY A 493 -13.35 33.88 7.42
C GLY A 493 -12.27 33.37 8.37
N CYS A 494 -12.63 32.71 9.48
CA CYS A 494 -11.73 32.21 10.50
C CYS A 494 -11.90 30.70 10.72
N SER A 495 -11.04 30.10 11.59
CA SER A 495 -11.14 28.67 11.96
C SER A 495 -12.40 28.39 12.80
N LEU A 496 -12.77 27.10 12.91
CA LEU A 496 -13.90 26.70 13.77
C LEU A 496 -13.62 27.00 15.23
N CYS A 497 -12.38 26.91 15.68
CA CYS A 497 -11.97 27.23 17.04
C CYS A 497 -12.17 28.71 17.35
N ASP A 498 -11.75 29.59 16.43
CA ASP A 498 -11.89 31.05 16.61
C ASP A 498 -13.35 31.49 16.52
N ALA A 499 -14.16 30.82 15.71
CA ALA A 499 -15.58 31.14 15.52
C ALA A 499 -16.47 30.76 16.70
N VAL A 500 -15.96 30.04 17.71
CA VAL A 500 -16.77 29.59 18.86
C VAL A 500 -17.41 30.77 19.61
N SER A 501 -16.70 31.87 19.74
CA SER A 501 -17.20 33.10 20.41
C SER A 501 -18.37 33.76 19.66
N LEU A 502 -18.56 33.45 18.38
CA LEU A 502 -19.63 33.98 17.50
C LEU A 502 -20.91 33.13 17.58
N VAL A 503 -20.84 31.94 18.20
CA VAL A 503 -22.00 31.04 18.34
C VAL A 503 -22.68 31.27 19.66
N GLY A 504 -23.93 31.75 19.64
CA GLY A 504 -24.73 31.98 20.81
C GLY A 504 -25.48 30.77 21.39
N GLY A 505 -26.05 30.94 22.58
CA GLY A 505 -26.94 29.99 23.22
C GLY A 505 -26.23 28.73 23.76
N LYS A 506 -27.02 27.65 23.97
CA LYS A 506 -26.50 26.38 24.55
C LYS A 506 -25.44 25.74 23.67
N ALA A 507 -25.51 25.91 22.36
CA ALA A 507 -24.57 25.39 21.40
C ALA A 507 -23.17 26.00 21.63
N GLY A 508 -23.09 27.35 21.69
CA GLY A 508 -21.83 28.04 21.93
C GLY A 508 -21.23 27.72 23.30
N ILE A 509 -22.07 27.58 24.36
CA ILE A 509 -21.59 27.17 25.68
C ILE A 509 -20.93 25.80 25.67
N ASN A 510 -21.57 24.80 25.07
CA ASN A 510 -21.05 23.44 25.03
C ASN A 510 -19.77 23.33 24.17
N ILE A 511 -19.74 24.02 23.03
CA ILE A 511 -18.57 24.03 22.15
C ILE A 511 -17.43 24.82 22.85
N GLY A 512 -17.73 25.96 23.47
CA GLY A 512 -16.75 26.73 24.23
C GLY A 512 -16.15 25.97 25.41
N ALA A 513 -16.95 25.15 26.12
CA ALA A 513 -16.44 24.26 27.16
C ALA A 513 -15.47 23.18 26.59
N PHE A 514 -15.71 22.70 25.38
CA PHE A 514 -14.78 21.81 24.73
C PHE A 514 -13.45 22.51 24.37
N VAL A 515 -13.52 23.69 23.77
CA VAL A 515 -12.31 24.48 23.43
C VAL A 515 -11.52 24.80 24.68
N ALA A 516 -12.16 25.30 25.73
CA ALA A 516 -11.50 25.59 27.01
C ALA A 516 -10.80 24.34 27.60
N LYS A 517 -11.39 23.17 27.43
CA LYS A 517 -10.77 21.88 27.83
C LYS A 517 -9.51 21.57 27.04
N ILE A 518 -9.52 21.81 25.72
CA ILE A 518 -8.33 21.65 24.88
C ILE A 518 -7.23 22.65 25.28
N ASP A 519 -7.59 23.90 25.56
CA ASP A 519 -6.62 24.94 25.98
C ASP A 519 -5.95 24.57 27.31
N VAL A 520 -6.74 24.14 28.30
CA VAL A 520 -6.20 23.67 29.61
C VAL A 520 -5.28 22.44 29.38
N LEU A 521 -5.65 21.54 28.48
CA LEU A 521 -4.81 20.37 28.20
C LEU A 521 -3.51 20.80 27.51
N ARG A 522 -3.57 21.78 26.60
CA ARG A 522 -2.38 22.34 25.93
C ARG A 522 -1.44 23.00 26.95
N GLU A 523 -1.97 23.76 27.90
CA GLU A 523 -1.16 24.35 28.99
C GLU A 523 -0.48 23.27 29.83
N LYS A 524 -1.20 22.20 30.20
CA LYS A 524 -0.65 21.11 31.01
C LYS A 524 0.40 20.29 30.29
N THR A 525 0.38 20.25 28.97
CA THR A 525 1.31 19.47 28.15
C THR A 525 2.56 20.24 27.74
N GLN A 526 2.63 21.55 28.07
CA GLN A 526 3.84 22.33 27.86
C GLN A 526 5.00 21.75 28.70
N GLY A 527 6.12 21.52 28.06
CA GLY A 527 7.30 20.95 28.73
C GLY A 527 7.23 19.46 29.04
N ALA A 528 6.12 18.78 28.67
CA ALA A 528 5.96 17.36 28.89
C ALA A 528 6.62 16.53 27.78
N THR A 529 6.98 15.29 28.06
CA THR A 529 7.43 14.30 27.08
C THR A 529 6.25 13.80 26.24
N LEU A 530 6.52 13.23 25.09
CA LEU A 530 5.46 12.68 24.22
C LEU A 530 4.59 11.62 24.91
N ARG A 531 5.19 10.77 25.74
CA ARG A 531 4.49 9.80 26.56
C ARG A 531 3.52 10.47 27.52
N GLU A 532 4.01 11.44 28.29
CA GLU A 532 3.19 12.17 29.27
C GLU A 532 2.05 12.94 28.60
N ILE A 533 2.26 13.51 27.40
CA ILE A 533 1.20 14.18 26.64
C ILE A 533 0.08 13.20 26.31
N ILE A 534 0.41 11.99 25.83
CA ILE A 534 -0.61 11.00 25.46
C ILE A 534 -1.33 10.49 26.71
N GLU A 535 -0.61 10.16 27.79
CA GLU A 535 -1.21 9.75 29.06
C GLU A 535 -2.18 10.82 29.61
N LEU A 536 -1.75 12.09 29.68
CA LEU A 536 -2.60 13.21 30.08
C LEU A 536 -3.82 13.39 29.17
N LEU A 537 -3.65 13.21 27.86
CA LEU A 537 -4.74 13.26 26.90
C LEU A 537 -5.75 12.14 27.17
N LEU A 538 -5.32 10.91 27.33
CA LEU A 538 -6.20 9.78 27.59
C LEU A 538 -7.00 9.96 28.89
N ASP A 539 -6.36 10.44 29.95
CA ASP A 539 -7.01 10.72 31.24
C ASP A 539 -8.04 11.85 31.16
N HIS A 540 -7.76 12.90 30.37
CA HIS A 540 -8.59 14.10 30.34
C HIS A 540 -9.58 14.14 29.19
N SER A 541 -9.39 13.40 28.08
CA SER A 541 -10.32 13.42 26.93
C SER A 541 -11.68 12.80 27.24
N GLY A 542 -11.72 11.81 28.15
CA GLY A 542 -12.88 10.97 28.45
C GLY A 542 -13.02 9.79 27.49
N LEU A 543 -11.98 9.51 26.68
CA LEU A 543 -11.98 8.36 25.74
C LEU A 543 -12.02 7.03 26.48
N ILE A 544 -11.21 6.88 27.53
CA ILE A 544 -11.14 5.67 28.35
C ILE A 544 -12.50 5.37 29.00
N GLU A 545 -13.14 6.37 29.63
CA GLU A 545 -14.46 6.22 30.26
C GLU A 545 -15.53 5.88 29.22
N HIS A 546 -15.46 6.47 28.04
CA HIS A 546 -16.39 6.19 26.97
C HIS A 546 -16.29 4.74 26.53
N TYR A 547 -15.07 4.23 26.30
CA TYR A 547 -14.89 2.86 25.85
C TYR A 547 -15.09 1.83 26.99
N LYS A 548 -14.92 2.18 28.26
CA LYS A 548 -15.32 1.30 29.37
C LYS A 548 -16.81 0.97 29.37
N ALA A 549 -17.63 1.85 28.80
CA ALA A 549 -19.07 1.64 28.68
C ALA A 549 -19.47 0.86 27.40
N ASP A 550 -18.56 0.62 26.49
CA ASP A 550 -18.80 -0.10 25.23
C ASP A 550 -18.63 -1.62 25.42
N ARG A 551 -19.42 -2.42 24.70
CA ARG A 551 -19.36 -3.88 24.77
C ARG A 551 -18.03 -4.48 24.28
N GLU A 552 -17.36 -3.80 23.31
CA GLU A 552 -16.04 -4.14 22.76
C GLU A 552 -14.96 -3.21 23.29
N GLY A 553 -15.20 -2.56 24.41
CA GLY A 553 -14.38 -1.48 24.93
C GLY A 553 -13.03 -1.92 25.46
N ALA A 554 -12.90 -3.17 25.94
CA ALA A 554 -11.64 -3.68 26.46
C ALA A 554 -10.53 -3.66 25.41
N ASP A 555 -10.79 -4.17 24.21
CA ASP A 555 -9.83 -4.20 23.11
C ASP A 555 -9.45 -2.79 22.63
N ARG A 556 -10.41 -1.83 22.69
CA ARG A 556 -10.17 -0.44 22.31
C ARG A 556 -9.32 0.31 23.34
N ILE A 557 -9.50 -0.01 24.61
CA ILE A 557 -8.67 0.55 25.70
C ILE A 557 -7.25 0.02 25.59
N GLU A 558 -7.08 -1.28 25.36
CA GLU A 558 -5.76 -1.89 25.09
C GLU A 558 -5.05 -1.22 23.91
N ASN A 559 -5.79 -0.91 22.83
CA ASN A 559 -5.25 -0.15 21.70
C ASN A 559 -4.79 1.27 22.08
N LEU A 560 -5.53 1.98 22.94
CA LEU A 560 -5.15 3.31 23.42
C LEU A 560 -3.92 3.26 24.34
N GLU A 561 -3.79 2.22 25.16
CA GLU A 561 -2.59 1.97 25.98
C GLU A 561 -1.38 1.65 25.10
N GLU A 562 -1.59 0.88 24.02
CA GLU A 562 -0.55 0.58 23.04
C GLU A 562 -0.10 1.84 22.25
N LEU A 563 -0.94 2.87 22.12
CA LEU A 563 -0.55 4.15 21.54
C LEU A 563 0.55 4.84 22.37
N VAL A 564 0.50 4.71 23.69
CA VAL A 564 1.55 5.24 24.61
C VAL A 564 2.87 4.51 24.35
N ASN A 565 2.83 3.18 24.23
CA ASN A 565 4.00 2.36 23.92
C ASN A 565 4.58 2.67 22.53
N ALA A 566 3.71 2.88 21.54
CA ALA A 566 4.11 3.26 20.18
C ALA A 566 4.88 4.59 20.17
N ALA A 567 4.40 5.58 20.95
CA ALA A 567 5.04 6.89 21.09
C ALA A 567 6.41 6.80 21.78
N GLU A 568 6.54 6.02 22.85
CA GLU A 568 7.81 5.80 23.54
C GLU A 568 8.84 5.10 22.63
N SER A 569 8.38 4.10 21.88
CA SER A 569 9.21 3.41 20.89
C SER A 569 9.66 4.34 19.77
N PHE A 570 8.77 5.20 19.28
CA PHE A 570 9.06 6.21 18.27
C PHE A 570 10.17 7.17 18.72
N VAL A 571 10.02 7.79 19.90
CA VAL A 571 11.01 8.72 20.48
C VAL A 571 12.38 8.06 20.65
N THR A 572 12.41 6.78 21.04
CA THR A 572 13.64 5.99 21.20
C THR A 572 14.31 5.69 19.84
N ILE A 573 13.51 5.31 18.83
CA ILE A 573 14.00 4.93 17.50
C ILE A 573 14.50 6.15 16.71
N GLU A 574 13.76 7.26 16.76
CA GLU A 574 14.11 8.49 16.05
C GLU A 574 15.22 9.29 16.77
N GLY A 575 15.56 8.88 17.99
CA GLY A 575 16.70 9.43 18.74
C GLY A 575 16.47 10.78 19.36
N PHE A 576 15.21 11.18 19.61
CA PHE A 576 14.89 12.40 20.36
C PHE A 576 15.35 12.28 21.83
N GLY A 577 15.46 11.07 22.38
CA GLY A 577 15.71 10.81 23.79
C GLY A 577 14.40 10.76 24.60
N ARG A 578 14.35 9.84 25.60
CA ARG A 578 13.13 9.61 26.40
C ARG A 578 12.67 10.83 27.21
N SER A 579 13.56 11.76 27.50
CA SER A 579 13.28 13.00 28.25
C SER A 579 13.15 14.22 27.35
N ALA A 580 13.03 14.04 26.02
CA ALA A 580 12.85 15.18 25.11
C ALA A 580 11.47 15.80 25.31
N VAL A 581 11.46 17.12 25.47
CA VAL A 581 10.22 17.91 25.55
C VAL A 581 9.52 17.86 24.20
N ALA A 582 8.28 17.39 24.19
CA ALA A 582 7.54 17.12 22.96
C ALA A 582 6.89 18.38 22.37
N MET A 583 6.58 19.39 23.21
CA MET A 583 6.10 20.70 22.79
C MET A 583 6.96 21.77 23.48
N PRO A 584 7.74 22.59 22.75
CA PRO A 584 8.44 23.72 23.31
C PRO A 584 7.41 24.75 23.81
N GLY A 585 7.63 25.33 24.99
CA GLY A 585 6.77 26.36 25.55
C GLY A 585 6.80 27.66 24.70
N GLU A 586 5.72 28.44 24.73
CA GLU A 586 5.58 29.68 23.96
C GLU A 586 6.70 30.72 24.20
N ASP A 587 7.45 30.61 25.30
CA ASP A 587 8.55 31.52 25.64
C ASP A 587 9.89 31.13 24.98
N ALA A 588 10.06 29.91 24.50
CA ALA A 588 11.28 29.49 23.82
C ALA A 588 11.49 30.20 22.45
N GLY A 589 10.41 30.59 21.78
CA GLY A 589 10.45 31.40 20.57
C GLY A 589 10.73 32.89 20.80
N LYS A 590 10.41 33.42 22.00
CA LYS A 590 10.61 34.83 22.31
C LYS A 590 12.02 35.13 22.82
N GLU A 591 12.67 34.20 23.49
CA GLU A 591 14.06 34.34 23.89
C GLU A 591 15.05 34.25 22.71
N SER A 592 14.74 33.46 21.70
CA SER A 592 15.57 33.40 20.50
C SER A 592 15.57 34.67 19.66
N PHE A 593 14.46 35.44 19.70
CA PHE A 593 14.37 36.75 19.03
C PHE A 593 15.00 37.90 19.82
N LYS A 594 15.06 37.83 21.15
CA LYS A 594 15.71 38.86 21.96
C LYS A 594 17.23 38.80 21.91
N ASN A 595 17.79 37.59 21.69
CA ASN A 595 19.24 37.42 21.61
C ASN A 595 19.83 37.77 20.23
N LEU A 596 19.00 38.00 19.23
CA LEU A 596 19.45 38.44 17.89
C LEU A 596 19.52 39.96 17.74
N THR A 597 19.02 40.73 18.70
CA THR A 597 19.02 42.22 18.66
C THR A 597 19.99 42.90 19.64
N GLN A 598 20.73 42.12 20.44
CA GLN A 598 21.78 42.67 21.31
C GLN A 598 23.11 41.94 21.08
N SER A 599 23.89 42.44 20.09
CA SER A 599 25.33 42.21 20.06
C SER A 599 26.01 43.25 20.97
N PRO A 600 26.72 42.83 22.01
CA PRO A 600 27.79 43.63 22.57
C PRO A 600 29.09 43.30 21.82
N ALA A 601 29.66 44.34 21.25
CA ALA A 601 31.02 44.35 20.80
C ALA A 601 32.00 43.98 21.92
N SER A 602 32.98 43.17 21.54
CA SER A 602 34.29 43.01 22.17
C SER A 602 34.34 42.67 23.68
N GLN A 603 34.68 41.43 23.96
CA GLN A 603 35.80 41.15 24.88
C GLN A 603 36.22 39.66 24.77
N GLY A 604 37.50 39.47 24.58
CA GLY A 604 38.25 38.29 24.30
C GLY A 604 38.01 37.10 25.21
N LEU A 605 38.05 35.96 24.59
CA LEU A 605 38.47 34.71 25.20
C LEU A 605 39.47 34.04 24.24
N THR A 606 40.68 34.03 24.70
CA THR A 606 41.88 33.49 24.14
C THR A 606 41.80 31.94 23.97
N SER A 607 42.19 31.51 22.80
CA SER A 607 43.04 30.32 22.48
C SER A 607 43.07 29.19 23.52
N SER A 608 42.49 28.06 23.19
CA SER A 608 43.24 26.78 23.24
C SER A 608 42.37 25.60 22.71
N VAL A 609 42.07 25.59 21.47
CA VAL A 609 41.83 24.36 20.64
C VAL A 609 41.87 24.81 19.18
N ARG A 610 43.09 25.17 18.75
CA ARG A 610 43.31 25.49 17.35
C ARG A 610 44.76 25.22 17.00
N SER A 611 45.12 23.95 17.04
CA SER A 611 46.38 23.52 16.41
C SER A 611 46.40 22.00 16.28
N GLU A 612 45.61 21.46 15.35
CA GLU A 612 45.85 20.12 14.81
C GLU A 612 44.90 19.80 13.67
N LEU A 613 44.60 20.72 12.76
CA LEU A 613 43.97 20.41 11.47
C LEU A 613 44.05 21.56 10.45
N VAL A 614 45.23 22.12 10.28
CA VAL A 614 45.53 23.04 9.15
C VAL A 614 46.97 22.80 8.68
N GLU A 615 47.19 21.69 8.00
CA GLU A 615 48.24 21.52 6.98
C GLU A 615 47.69 20.46 6.03
N ASP A 616 47.05 20.90 4.95
CA ASP A 616 47.01 20.32 3.62
C ASP A 616 45.84 20.79 2.80
N PHE A 617 45.72 22.07 2.55
CA PHE A 617 44.85 22.54 1.42
C PHE A 617 45.24 23.96 1.01
N SER A 618 46.43 24.11 0.44
CA SER A 618 46.77 25.27 -0.37
C SER A 618 46.74 24.85 -1.82
N ASN A 619 45.63 25.12 -2.47
CA ASN A 619 45.42 25.37 -3.90
C ASN A 619 44.08 24.85 -4.39
N THR A 620 43.02 25.56 -4.08
CA THR A 620 41.81 25.59 -4.94
C THR A 620 41.01 26.86 -4.62
N SER A 621 40.51 27.50 -5.63
CA SER A 621 39.85 28.81 -5.61
C SER A 621 38.83 28.99 -4.51
N THR A 622 39.04 29.99 -3.64
CA THR A 622 38.36 30.26 -2.37
C THR A 622 36.98 30.86 -2.46
N SER A 623 36.33 30.91 -3.64
CA SER A 623 35.00 31.54 -3.75
C SER A 623 33.81 30.58 -3.74
N SER A 624 33.97 29.32 -4.18
CA SER A 624 32.84 28.36 -4.22
C SER A 624 32.61 27.63 -2.88
N VAL A 625 33.68 27.41 -2.12
CA VAL A 625 33.64 26.70 -0.84
C VAL A 625 33.00 27.56 0.26
N ARG A 626 33.09 28.90 0.21
CA ARG A 626 32.44 29.80 1.17
C ARG A 626 30.93 29.90 0.97
N THR A 627 30.46 29.79 -0.28
CA THR A 627 29.05 29.88 -0.58
C THR A 627 28.32 28.58 -0.18
N ASP A 628 28.97 27.44 -0.36
CA ASP A 628 28.38 26.14 0.01
C ASP A 628 28.36 25.94 1.55
N LEU A 629 29.39 26.41 2.27
CA LEU A 629 29.39 26.39 3.74
C LEU A 629 28.38 27.38 4.35
N ALA A 630 28.16 28.51 3.69
CA ALA A 630 27.15 29.48 4.15
C ALA A 630 25.72 28.98 3.89
N LEU A 631 25.47 28.32 2.75
CA LEU A 631 24.20 27.70 2.47
C LEU A 631 23.93 26.48 3.39
N ASP A 632 24.94 25.63 3.64
CA ASP A 632 24.82 24.52 4.58
C ASP A 632 24.63 25.02 6.03
N ALA A 633 25.18 26.17 6.41
CA ALA A 633 24.95 26.79 7.72
C ALA A 633 23.57 27.43 7.81
N GLU A 634 23.05 28.05 6.74
CA GLU A 634 21.68 28.58 6.66
C GLU A 634 20.63 27.45 6.68
N PHE A 635 20.91 26.30 6.08
CA PHE A 635 20.06 25.13 6.08
C PHE A 635 20.21 24.23 7.34
N ALA A 636 21.31 24.37 8.08
CA ALA A 636 21.55 23.65 9.35
C ALA A 636 20.86 24.26 10.57
N THR A 637 20.35 25.50 10.48
CA THR A 637 19.53 26.14 11.51
C THR A 637 18.04 25.84 11.35
N GLY A 638 17.68 24.76 10.65
CA GLY A 638 16.30 24.26 10.65
C GLY A 638 15.89 23.89 12.07
N GLU A 639 14.95 24.62 12.64
CA GLU A 639 14.29 24.28 13.89
C GLU A 639 13.91 22.80 13.84
N THR A 640 14.40 22.03 14.78
CA THR A 640 14.10 20.60 14.88
C THR A 640 12.61 20.44 15.12
N MET A 641 11.95 19.65 14.30
CA MET A 641 10.52 19.33 14.44
C MET A 641 10.28 18.81 15.85
N SER A 642 9.22 19.30 16.51
CA SER A 642 8.87 18.84 17.87
C SER A 642 8.62 17.32 17.83
N PRO A 643 8.96 16.56 18.89
CA PRO A 643 8.67 15.14 18.97
C PRO A 643 7.20 14.81 18.72
N LEU A 644 6.26 15.67 19.14
CA LEU A 644 4.83 15.49 18.88
C LEU A 644 4.51 15.61 17.39
N ASN A 645 5.01 16.65 16.72
CA ASN A 645 4.78 16.84 15.29
C ASN A 645 5.41 15.72 14.45
N ALA A 646 6.62 15.28 14.84
CA ALA A 646 7.29 14.15 14.21
C ALA A 646 6.49 12.85 14.36
N PHE A 647 5.94 12.60 15.55
CA PHE A 647 5.09 11.44 15.81
C PHE A 647 3.78 11.48 15.02
N LEU A 648 3.10 12.62 14.98
CA LEU A 648 1.87 12.81 14.20
C LEU A 648 2.11 12.60 12.70
N THR A 649 3.24 13.08 12.20
CA THR A 649 3.68 12.85 10.83
C THR A 649 3.97 11.37 10.58
N HIS A 650 4.68 10.71 11.50
CA HIS A 650 4.96 9.28 11.43
C HIS A 650 3.67 8.45 11.43
N ALA A 651 2.73 8.73 12.33
CA ALA A 651 1.43 8.07 12.39
C ALA A 651 0.62 8.24 11.09
N ALA A 652 0.68 9.44 10.47
CA ALA A 652 0.02 9.70 9.19
C ALA A 652 0.68 8.92 8.04
N LEU A 653 2.01 8.82 8.03
CA LEU A 653 2.76 8.06 7.02
C LEU A 653 2.63 6.54 7.21
N GLU A 654 2.61 6.06 8.46
CA GLU A 654 2.44 4.63 8.78
C GLU A 654 1.00 4.14 8.56
N SER A 655 -0.01 5.01 8.61
CA SER A 655 -1.36 4.63 8.18
C SER A 655 -1.36 4.11 6.73
N GLY A 656 -0.28 4.31 5.98
CA GLY A 656 0.04 3.76 4.66
C GLY A 656 0.69 2.36 4.65
N ASP A 657 1.32 1.86 5.73
CA ASP A 657 2.16 0.64 5.73
C ASP A 657 1.63 -0.49 6.62
N ASN A 658 1.80 -1.74 6.12
CA ASN A 658 1.41 -2.96 6.83
C ASN A 658 2.45 -3.34 7.89
N GLN A 659 2.24 -3.00 9.16
CA GLN A 659 3.01 -3.61 10.26
C GLN A 659 2.13 -4.54 11.09
N ALA A 660 2.55 -5.81 11.17
CA ALA A 660 2.00 -6.75 12.14
C ALA A 660 2.64 -6.52 13.51
N GLN A 661 1.84 -6.55 14.56
CA GLN A 661 2.36 -6.55 15.93
C GLN A 661 3.30 -7.73 16.15
N ALA A 662 4.44 -7.45 16.76
CA ALA A 662 5.47 -8.44 17.03
C ALA A 662 5.03 -9.43 18.12
N GLY A 663 5.29 -10.71 17.91
CA GLY A 663 5.55 -11.66 18.99
C GLY A 663 4.68 -12.89 19.11
N GLN A 664 3.48 -13.01 18.52
CA GLN A 664 2.69 -14.24 18.63
C GLN A 664 2.85 -15.12 17.38
N ASP A 665 3.04 -16.44 17.61
CA ASP A 665 3.05 -17.45 16.58
C ASP A 665 1.63 -17.69 16.06
N ALA A 666 1.28 -17.06 14.92
CA ALA A 666 -0.05 -17.05 14.33
C ALA A 666 0.01 -17.18 12.80
N ILE A 667 -1.01 -17.80 12.21
CA ILE A 667 -1.16 -17.95 10.76
C ILE A 667 -1.40 -16.58 10.13
N GLN A 668 -0.76 -16.33 8.99
CA GLN A 668 -0.81 -15.04 8.32
C GLN A 668 -1.84 -15.04 7.19
N LEU A 669 -2.91 -14.27 7.33
CA LEU A 669 -3.96 -14.08 6.33
C LEU A 669 -3.81 -12.73 5.65
N MET A 670 -3.79 -12.71 4.31
CA MET A 670 -3.66 -11.44 3.59
C MET A 670 -4.09 -11.55 2.13
N THR A 671 -4.39 -10.39 1.55
CA THR A 671 -4.51 -10.32 0.09
C THR A 671 -3.16 -10.54 -0.57
N VAL A 672 -3.15 -11.03 -1.81
CA VAL A 672 -1.92 -11.18 -2.59
C VAL A 672 -1.14 -9.86 -2.68
N HIS A 673 -1.82 -8.72 -2.85
CA HIS A 673 -1.18 -7.40 -2.86
C HIS A 673 -0.41 -7.10 -1.57
N ALA A 674 -1.00 -7.44 -0.42
CA ALA A 674 -0.38 -7.21 0.88
C ALA A 674 0.83 -8.13 1.14
N SER A 675 0.94 -9.25 0.42
CA SER A 675 2.04 -10.20 0.54
C SER A 675 3.34 -9.75 -0.15
N LYS A 676 3.28 -8.68 -0.96
CA LYS A 676 4.47 -8.16 -1.64
C LYS A 676 5.53 -7.72 -0.61
N GLY A 677 6.76 -8.19 -0.80
CA GLY A 677 7.86 -7.95 0.15
C GLY A 677 7.94 -8.92 1.32
N LEU A 678 6.94 -9.79 1.50
CA LEU A 678 6.94 -10.85 2.51
C LEU A 678 7.37 -12.20 1.91
N GLU A 679 7.64 -13.19 2.79
CA GLU A 679 7.98 -14.55 2.37
C GLU A 679 7.71 -15.53 3.52
N PHE A 680 7.23 -16.74 3.18
CA PHE A 680 6.79 -17.74 4.14
C PHE A 680 7.25 -19.14 3.72
N ASP A 681 7.44 -20.03 4.68
CA ASP A 681 7.82 -21.41 4.39
C ASP A 681 6.71 -22.15 3.63
N CYS A 682 5.46 -21.94 4.05
CA CYS A 682 4.29 -22.54 3.42
C CYS A 682 3.31 -21.45 2.98
N VAL A 683 2.90 -21.47 1.72
CA VAL A 683 1.94 -20.51 1.15
C VAL A 683 0.76 -21.27 0.56
N PHE A 684 -0.44 -20.87 0.96
CA PHE A 684 -1.70 -21.30 0.38
C PHE A 684 -2.30 -20.16 -0.43
N ILE A 685 -2.65 -20.40 -1.69
CA ILE A 685 -3.34 -19.45 -2.57
C ILE A 685 -4.73 -20.01 -2.82
N GLY A 686 -5.74 -19.41 -2.18
CA GLY A 686 -7.13 -19.85 -2.28
C GLY A 686 -7.96 -19.07 -3.29
N GLY A 687 -9.03 -19.70 -3.79
CA GLY A 687 -9.97 -19.06 -4.71
C GLY A 687 -9.42 -18.86 -6.12
N MET A 688 -8.66 -19.83 -6.62
CA MET A 688 -8.13 -19.85 -7.98
C MET A 688 -9.25 -20.15 -9.00
N GLU A 689 -10.10 -19.16 -9.25
CA GLU A 689 -11.34 -19.28 -10.02
C GLU A 689 -11.49 -18.12 -11.01
N GLU A 690 -12.01 -18.41 -12.21
CA GLU A 690 -12.32 -17.37 -13.20
C GLU A 690 -13.29 -16.32 -12.63
N GLY A 691 -12.96 -15.05 -12.84
CA GLY A 691 -13.71 -13.92 -12.31
C GLY A 691 -13.36 -13.53 -10.87
N LEU A 692 -12.62 -14.39 -10.14
CA LEU A 692 -12.09 -14.11 -8.81
C LEU A 692 -10.57 -13.94 -8.84
N PHE A 693 -9.85 -14.88 -9.42
CA PHE A 693 -8.41 -14.77 -9.67
C PHE A 693 -8.05 -15.54 -10.97
N PRO A 694 -7.97 -14.87 -12.14
CA PRO A 694 -7.97 -13.40 -12.36
C PRO A 694 -9.33 -12.73 -12.07
N HIS A 695 -9.28 -11.48 -11.60
CA HIS A 695 -10.48 -10.75 -11.19
C HIS A 695 -11.25 -10.18 -12.39
N GLU A 696 -12.61 -10.32 -12.41
CA GLU A 696 -13.47 -9.96 -13.54
C GLU A 696 -13.33 -8.48 -13.98
N ASN A 697 -13.17 -7.55 -13.03
CA ASN A 697 -13.01 -6.13 -13.35
C ASN A 697 -11.69 -5.85 -14.07
N SER A 698 -10.61 -6.53 -13.68
CA SER A 698 -9.30 -6.38 -14.32
C SER A 698 -9.30 -6.90 -15.76
N MET A 699 -10.16 -7.87 -16.07
CA MET A 699 -10.26 -8.47 -17.43
C MET A 699 -10.81 -7.49 -18.47
N SER A 700 -11.57 -6.48 -18.04
CA SER A 700 -12.11 -5.43 -18.94
C SER A 700 -11.08 -4.35 -19.30
N ASP A 701 -9.99 -4.23 -18.54
CA ASP A 701 -8.98 -3.22 -18.72
C ASP A 701 -7.89 -3.67 -19.71
N VAL A 702 -7.36 -2.73 -20.48
CA VAL A 702 -6.25 -3.00 -21.40
C VAL A 702 -4.99 -3.39 -20.60
N GLY A 703 -4.55 -4.65 -20.75
CA GLY A 703 -3.42 -5.18 -20.00
C GLY A 703 -3.77 -5.68 -18.58
N GLY A 704 -5.03 -5.69 -18.20
CA GLY A 704 -5.46 -6.12 -16.88
C GLY A 704 -5.16 -7.60 -16.60
N LEU A 705 -5.29 -8.48 -17.60
CA LEU A 705 -4.89 -9.88 -17.44
C LEU A 705 -3.38 -10.03 -17.20
N GLU A 706 -2.54 -9.21 -17.85
CA GLU A 706 -1.11 -9.22 -17.60
C GLU A 706 -0.77 -8.76 -16.18
N GLU A 707 -1.55 -7.81 -15.62
CA GLU A 707 -1.40 -7.38 -14.24
C GLU A 707 -1.84 -8.46 -13.25
N GLU A 708 -2.97 -9.13 -13.48
CA GLU A 708 -3.41 -10.27 -12.66
C GLU A 708 -2.39 -11.43 -12.72
N ARG A 709 -1.74 -11.64 -13.86
CA ARG A 709 -0.66 -12.64 -14.00
C ARG A 709 0.59 -12.24 -13.20
N ARG A 710 0.97 -10.95 -13.17
CA ARG A 710 2.01 -10.46 -12.27
C ARG A 710 1.62 -10.64 -10.80
N LEU A 711 0.35 -10.43 -10.49
CA LEU A 711 -0.15 -10.65 -9.13
C LEU A 711 -0.02 -12.12 -8.72
N MET A 712 -0.38 -13.05 -9.61
CA MET A 712 -0.19 -14.49 -9.36
C MET A 712 1.30 -14.86 -9.27
N TYR A 713 2.16 -14.31 -10.13
CA TYR A 713 3.61 -14.44 -10.02
C TYR A 713 4.14 -13.97 -8.65
N VAL A 714 3.65 -12.83 -8.15
CA VAL A 714 3.97 -12.37 -6.79
C VAL A 714 3.53 -13.40 -5.76
N ALA A 715 2.29 -13.92 -5.84
CA ALA A 715 1.78 -14.90 -4.89
C ALA A 715 2.63 -16.17 -4.83
N ILE A 716 2.94 -16.76 -5.98
CA ILE A 716 3.78 -17.97 -6.11
C ILE A 716 5.16 -17.74 -5.48
N THR A 717 5.79 -16.61 -5.79
CA THR A 717 7.15 -16.28 -5.32
C THR A 717 7.22 -15.90 -3.84
N ARG A 718 6.10 -15.93 -3.08
CA ARG A 718 6.12 -15.78 -1.61
C ARG A 718 6.52 -17.06 -0.91
N ALA A 719 6.34 -18.23 -1.55
CA ALA A 719 6.65 -19.51 -0.97
C ALA A 719 8.16 -19.81 -0.97
N ARG A 720 8.67 -20.27 0.18
CA ARG A 720 10.04 -20.76 0.29
C ARG A 720 10.13 -22.25 0.04
N LYS A 721 9.27 -23.06 0.68
CA LYS A 721 9.35 -24.52 0.68
C LYS A 721 8.13 -25.18 0.03
N ARG A 722 6.93 -24.76 0.40
CA ARG A 722 5.67 -25.39 -0.01
C ARG A 722 4.69 -24.39 -0.57
N LEU A 723 4.11 -24.76 -1.70
CA LEU A 723 3.06 -23.96 -2.36
C LEU A 723 1.82 -24.83 -2.57
N TYR A 724 0.67 -24.30 -2.13
CA TYR A 724 -0.63 -24.91 -2.29
C TYR A 724 -1.53 -23.97 -3.09
N LEU A 725 -2.21 -24.51 -4.11
CA LEU A 725 -3.20 -23.79 -4.90
C LEU A 725 -4.55 -24.45 -4.68
N SER A 726 -5.58 -23.68 -4.39
CA SER A 726 -6.91 -24.26 -4.20
C SER A 726 -8.00 -23.49 -4.94
N HIS A 727 -9.02 -24.21 -5.37
CA HIS A 727 -10.23 -23.64 -5.95
C HIS A 727 -11.47 -24.41 -5.48
N SER A 728 -12.63 -23.76 -5.56
CA SER A 728 -13.91 -24.37 -5.20
C SER A 728 -14.89 -24.35 -6.36
N GLN A 729 -15.69 -25.41 -6.50
CA GLN A 729 -16.74 -25.49 -7.54
C GLN A 729 -17.87 -24.50 -7.28
N THR A 730 -18.14 -24.21 -6.00
CA THR A 730 -19.15 -23.23 -5.59
C THR A 730 -18.58 -22.32 -4.50
N ARG A 731 -18.92 -21.04 -4.56
CA ARG A 731 -18.53 -20.05 -3.55
C ARG A 731 -19.67 -19.07 -3.27
N MET A 732 -19.84 -18.72 -2.00
CA MET A 732 -20.77 -17.67 -1.61
C MET A 732 -20.03 -16.33 -1.53
N LEU A 733 -20.32 -15.42 -2.46
CA LEU A 733 -19.80 -14.06 -2.46
C LEU A 733 -20.95 -13.06 -2.44
N HIS A 734 -20.88 -12.08 -1.54
CA HIS A 734 -21.91 -11.03 -1.37
C HIS A 734 -23.35 -11.57 -1.24
N GLY A 735 -23.53 -12.71 -0.57
CA GLY A 735 -24.82 -13.33 -0.33
C GLY A 735 -25.39 -14.14 -1.50
N GLN A 736 -24.61 -14.34 -2.58
CA GLN A 736 -25.02 -15.15 -3.73
C GLN A 736 -24.08 -16.33 -3.92
N THR A 737 -24.64 -17.53 -4.14
CA THR A 737 -23.85 -18.71 -4.50
C THR A 737 -23.51 -18.64 -5.99
N ARG A 738 -22.21 -18.63 -6.30
CA ARG A 738 -21.70 -18.69 -7.68
C ARG A 738 -21.15 -20.08 -7.95
N TYR A 739 -21.36 -20.57 -9.17
CA TYR A 739 -20.68 -21.75 -9.71
C TYR A 739 -19.42 -21.27 -10.44
N ASN A 740 -18.29 -21.80 -10.05
CA ASN A 740 -17.01 -21.31 -10.49
C ASN A 740 -16.36 -22.26 -11.51
N LEU A 741 -15.64 -21.69 -12.45
CA LEU A 741 -14.69 -22.40 -13.30
C LEU A 741 -13.29 -22.27 -12.69
N LYS A 742 -12.47 -23.31 -12.85
CA LYS A 742 -11.05 -23.21 -12.44
C LYS A 742 -10.37 -22.05 -13.16
N SER A 743 -9.48 -21.37 -12.48
CA SER A 743 -8.69 -20.28 -13.05
C SER A 743 -7.90 -20.76 -14.28
N ARG A 744 -7.85 -19.93 -15.31
CA ARG A 744 -6.99 -20.16 -16.49
C ARG A 744 -5.51 -20.25 -16.14
N PHE A 745 -5.10 -19.69 -15.02
CA PHE A 745 -3.71 -19.76 -14.56
C PHE A 745 -3.23 -21.20 -14.33
N PHE A 746 -4.14 -22.14 -14.04
CA PHE A 746 -3.75 -23.56 -13.97
C PHE A 746 -3.28 -24.12 -15.31
N ASP A 747 -3.80 -23.61 -16.42
CA ASP A 747 -3.40 -24.03 -17.76
C ASP A 747 -2.10 -23.33 -18.23
N GLU A 748 -1.66 -22.31 -17.49
CA GLU A 748 -0.41 -21.55 -17.69
C GLU A 748 0.73 -22.02 -16.76
N LEU A 749 0.53 -23.09 -15.99
CA LEU A 749 1.55 -23.69 -15.11
C LEU A 749 2.07 -25.00 -15.69
N PRO A 750 3.36 -25.35 -15.48
CA PRO A 750 3.93 -26.60 -15.99
C PRO A 750 3.30 -27.81 -15.29
N GLU A 751 2.74 -28.75 -16.07
CA GLU A 751 2.06 -29.91 -15.49
C GLU A 751 2.97 -30.77 -14.61
N ASP A 752 4.24 -30.86 -14.95
CA ASP A 752 5.24 -31.66 -14.24
C ASP A 752 5.55 -31.12 -12.83
N ALA A 753 5.36 -29.81 -12.62
CA ALA A 753 5.54 -29.17 -11.32
C ALA A 753 4.31 -29.30 -10.41
N LEU A 754 3.14 -29.73 -10.95
CA LEU A 754 1.87 -29.79 -10.23
C LEU A 754 1.56 -31.18 -9.71
N LYS A 755 1.18 -31.26 -8.44
CA LYS A 755 0.65 -32.47 -7.80
C LYS A 755 -0.80 -32.24 -7.39
N TRP A 756 -1.73 -32.83 -8.15
CA TRP A 756 -3.15 -32.83 -7.80
C TRP A 756 -3.40 -33.77 -6.62
N ILE A 757 -3.90 -33.25 -5.51
CA ILE A 757 -4.26 -34.00 -4.32
C ILE A 757 -5.68 -34.54 -4.44
N SER A 758 -6.62 -33.74 -5.01
CA SER A 758 -7.95 -34.17 -5.38
C SER A 758 -7.93 -34.83 -6.76
N PRO A 759 -8.71 -35.91 -7.03
CA PRO A 759 -8.74 -36.54 -8.33
C PRO A 759 -9.16 -35.53 -9.40
N LYS A 760 -8.39 -35.46 -10.52
CA LYS A 760 -8.74 -34.62 -11.67
C LYS A 760 -10.14 -35.02 -12.14
N THR A 761 -11.17 -34.23 -11.89
CA THR A 761 -12.47 -34.43 -12.53
C THR A 761 -12.30 -34.07 -13.99
N SER A 762 -12.25 -35.12 -14.86
CA SER A 762 -12.21 -34.94 -16.30
C SER A 762 -13.35 -34.00 -16.73
N SER A 763 -13.02 -32.99 -17.52
CA SER A 763 -13.90 -31.95 -18.05
C SER A 763 -15.25 -32.53 -18.48
N PHE A 764 -16.31 -31.86 -18.07
CA PHE A 764 -17.71 -32.12 -18.42
C PHE A 764 -17.93 -32.19 -19.94
N GLY A 765 -17.89 -33.41 -20.44
CA GLY A 765 -18.36 -33.73 -21.80
C GLY A 765 -18.83 -35.16 -21.79
N SER A 766 -20.15 -35.39 -21.72
CA SER A 766 -20.86 -36.68 -21.82
C SER A 766 -20.86 -37.58 -20.58
N GLY A 767 -21.93 -37.53 -19.77
CA GLY A 767 -22.18 -38.57 -18.76
C GLY A 767 -23.07 -38.22 -17.59
N PHE A 768 -24.16 -37.53 -17.83
CA PHE A 768 -25.12 -37.16 -16.75
C PHE A 768 -26.07 -38.32 -16.39
N ASN A 769 -25.62 -39.58 -16.34
CA ASN A 769 -26.58 -40.65 -15.98
C ASN A 769 -25.97 -41.90 -15.32
N SER A 770 -24.92 -41.86 -14.53
CA SER A 770 -24.56 -43.13 -13.82
C SER A 770 -23.89 -42.99 -12.44
N ALA A 771 -23.86 -41.85 -11.80
CA ALA A 771 -23.16 -41.67 -10.53
C ALA A 771 -24.06 -41.45 -9.29
N ILE A 772 -25.36 -41.74 -9.36
CA ILE A 772 -26.26 -41.67 -8.19
C ILE A 772 -26.33 -42.97 -7.37
N ASN A 773 -25.67 -44.04 -7.82
CA ASN A 773 -25.80 -45.32 -7.15
C ASN A 773 -24.48 -46.05 -6.85
N SER A 774 -23.50 -45.41 -6.24
CA SER A 774 -22.44 -46.15 -5.56
C SER A 774 -21.85 -45.31 -4.42
N GLY A 775 -22.13 -45.79 -3.22
CA GLY A 775 -21.70 -45.27 -1.93
C GLY A 775 -20.20 -45.05 -1.78
N ALA A 776 -19.75 -43.87 -1.98
CA ALA A 776 -18.41 -43.42 -1.64
C ALA A 776 -18.36 -42.56 -0.36
N TYR A 777 -19.24 -42.85 0.59
CA TYR A 777 -19.26 -42.23 1.94
C TYR A 777 -18.78 -43.21 3.03
N GLN A 778 -17.81 -44.11 2.72
CA GLN A 778 -17.24 -45.05 3.71
C GLN A 778 -15.75 -45.20 3.58
N ALA A 779 -14.95 -44.18 3.69
CA ALA A 779 -13.49 -44.33 3.72
C ALA A 779 -12.75 -43.40 4.68
N TYR A 780 -13.40 -42.82 5.66
CA TYR A 780 -12.68 -42.03 6.69
C TYR A 780 -13.04 -42.40 8.14
N ASN A 781 -13.31 -43.69 8.44
CA ASN A 781 -13.41 -44.11 9.84
C ASN A 781 -13.03 -45.59 9.96
N THR A 782 -11.73 -45.94 9.84
CA THR A 782 -11.24 -47.19 10.41
C THR A 782 -9.72 -47.10 10.61
N THR A 783 -9.31 -46.69 11.79
CA THR A 783 -8.15 -47.29 12.48
C THR A 783 -8.29 -47.09 13.97
N ALA A 784 -9.02 -47.96 14.63
CA ALA A 784 -8.77 -48.38 16.01
C ALA A 784 -9.35 -49.76 16.18
N ARG A 785 -8.49 -50.75 15.99
CA ARG A 785 -8.76 -52.19 16.23
C ARG A 785 -8.50 -52.46 17.68
N GLY A 786 -9.55 -52.76 18.45
CA GLY A 786 -9.47 -53.41 19.76
C GLY A 786 -10.46 -54.58 19.74
N GLN A 787 -9.93 -55.79 19.75
CA GLN A 787 -10.65 -57.05 19.90
C GLN A 787 -11.40 -57.07 21.24
N PHE A 788 -12.68 -57.41 21.18
CA PHE A 788 -13.26 -58.27 22.23
C PHE A 788 -14.48 -59.04 21.64
N SER A 789 -14.38 -60.37 21.70
CA SER A 789 -15.41 -61.36 21.43
C SER A 789 -16.44 -61.39 22.58
N GLY A 790 -17.72 -61.54 22.26
CA GLY A 790 -18.74 -61.84 23.27
C GLY A 790 -20.14 -61.84 22.69
N SER A 791 -20.66 -63.00 22.39
CA SER A 791 -22.03 -63.33 22.05
C SER A 791 -23.04 -62.79 23.09
N ASN A 792 -24.12 -62.15 22.71
CA ASN A 792 -25.46 -62.59 23.13
C ASN A 792 -26.60 -61.92 22.33
N SER A 793 -27.51 -62.71 21.95
CA SER A 793 -28.81 -62.46 21.33
C SER A 793 -29.76 -61.68 22.26
N GLY A 794 -30.51 -60.75 21.74
CA GLY A 794 -31.66 -60.23 22.45
C GLY A 794 -32.22 -58.89 21.88
N ASN A 795 -33.38 -59.05 21.20
CA ASN A 795 -34.47 -58.09 21.01
C ASN A 795 -34.27 -56.79 20.24
N LEU A 796 -34.81 -56.85 19.05
CA LEU A 796 -35.22 -55.72 18.23
C LEU A 796 -36.32 -54.91 18.94
N GLU A 797 -36.07 -53.70 19.31
CA GLU A 797 -37.06 -52.63 19.38
C GLU A 797 -36.83 -51.61 18.25
N ARG A 798 -37.86 -51.49 17.41
CA ARG A 798 -37.88 -50.57 16.29
C ARG A 798 -38.03 -49.15 16.83
N PHE A 799 -37.00 -48.34 16.71
CA PHE A 799 -37.17 -46.89 16.74
C PHE A 799 -37.49 -46.41 15.31
N ALA A 800 -38.65 -45.81 15.15
CA ALA A 800 -39.09 -45.22 13.91
C ALA A 800 -38.23 -44.00 13.55
N SER A 801 -37.64 -44.00 12.34
CA SER A 801 -37.01 -42.83 11.75
C SER A 801 -38.03 -41.69 11.57
N PRO A 802 -37.62 -40.42 11.82
CA PRO A 802 -38.49 -39.29 11.52
C PRO A 802 -38.69 -39.20 10.01
N ALA A 803 -39.93 -38.99 9.61
CA ALA A 803 -40.38 -38.89 8.24
C ALA A 803 -39.68 -37.73 7.51
N VAL A 804 -39.09 -38.03 6.39
CA VAL A 804 -38.64 -37.04 5.39
C VAL A 804 -39.90 -36.25 4.92
N PRO A 805 -39.89 -34.91 4.92
CA PRO A 805 -41.00 -34.16 4.39
C PRO A 805 -41.15 -34.43 2.90
N GLN A 806 -42.25 -34.98 2.50
CA GLN A 806 -42.65 -35.08 1.08
C GLN A 806 -42.67 -33.69 0.45
N GLN A 807 -41.98 -33.55 -0.67
CA GLN A 807 -42.09 -32.38 -1.54
C GLN A 807 -43.58 -32.13 -1.85
N LYS A 808 -44.07 -31.00 -1.42
CA LYS A 808 -45.39 -30.49 -1.80
C LYS A 808 -45.40 -30.11 -3.28
N ALA A 809 -46.52 -30.44 -3.89
CA ALA A 809 -46.91 -30.29 -5.28
C ALA A 809 -46.51 -28.93 -5.91
N ALA A 810 -46.35 -28.97 -7.23
CA ALA A 810 -46.00 -27.85 -8.10
C ALA A 810 -46.88 -26.61 -7.84
N PRO A 811 -46.30 -25.40 -7.95
CA PRO A 811 -47.03 -24.16 -7.70
C PRO A 811 -48.17 -23.95 -8.71
N ALA A 812 -49.27 -23.39 -8.24
CA ALA A 812 -50.53 -23.19 -8.96
C ALA A 812 -50.49 -22.26 -10.18
N HIS A 813 -49.34 -21.74 -10.55
CA HIS A 813 -49.18 -20.73 -11.63
C HIS A 813 -48.62 -21.27 -12.92
N GLY A 814 -48.23 -22.53 -13.04
CA GLY A 814 -47.75 -23.14 -14.28
C GLY A 814 -46.50 -22.55 -14.90
N LEU A 815 -45.89 -21.54 -14.24
CA LEU A 815 -44.67 -20.83 -14.76
C LEU A 815 -43.39 -21.54 -14.34
N ARG A 816 -42.41 -21.64 -15.26
CA ARG A 816 -41.11 -22.26 -15.02
C ARG A 816 -39.99 -21.36 -15.57
N ALA A 817 -38.87 -21.33 -14.90
CA ALA A 817 -37.69 -20.64 -15.41
C ALA A 817 -37.36 -21.12 -16.85
N GLY A 818 -37.08 -20.18 -17.74
CA GLY A 818 -36.82 -20.42 -19.17
C GLY A 818 -38.06 -20.23 -20.08
N MET A 819 -39.28 -20.13 -19.55
CA MET A 819 -40.51 -19.91 -20.34
C MET A 819 -40.57 -18.49 -20.89
N GLN A 820 -41.20 -18.36 -22.06
CA GLN A 820 -41.63 -17.05 -22.58
C GLN A 820 -42.95 -16.66 -21.92
N VAL A 821 -43.07 -15.41 -21.50
CA VAL A 821 -44.22 -14.86 -20.81
C VAL A 821 -44.56 -13.48 -21.36
N PHE A 822 -45.84 -13.16 -21.34
CA PHE A 822 -46.35 -11.85 -21.74
C PHE A 822 -46.82 -11.06 -20.50
N HIS A 823 -46.39 -9.79 -20.43
CA HIS A 823 -46.87 -8.84 -19.41
C HIS A 823 -47.53 -7.64 -20.07
N PRO A 824 -48.76 -7.24 -19.63
CA PRO A 824 -49.54 -6.20 -20.30
C PRO A 824 -48.81 -4.86 -20.49
N LYS A 825 -47.88 -4.50 -19.59
CA LYS A 825 -47.14 -3.24 -19.62
C LYS A 825 -45.76 -3.34 -20.28
N PHE A 826 -45.09 -4.52 -20.25
CA PHE A 826 -43.73 -4.69 -20.68
C PHE A 826 -43.60 -5.56 -21.94
N GLY A 827 -44.70 -6.18 -22.40
CA GLY A 827 -44.68 -7.03 -23.56
C GLY A 827 -44.14 -8.43 -23.32
N GLU A 828 -43.62 -9.05 -24.36
CA GLU A 828 -43.00 -10.37 -24.30
C GLU A 828 -41.64 -10.35 -23.58
N GLY A 829 -41.41 -11.36 -22.72
CA GLY A 829 -40.16 -11.49 -21.97
C GLY A 829 -39.88 -12.95 -21.63
N LYS A 830 -38.62 -13.25 -21.30
CA LYS A 830 -38.17 -14.56 -20.87
C LYS A 830 -38.04 -14.64 -19.36
N LEU A 831 -38.70 -15.59 -18.73
CA LEU A 831 -38.64 -15.84 -17.29
C LEU A 831 -37.26 -16.39 -16.94
N LEU A 832 -36.50 -15.70 -16.11
CA LEU A 832 -35.17 -16.08 -15.69
C LEU A 832 -35.20 -16.93 -14.43
N THR A 833 -35.82 -16.41 -13.37
CA THR A 833 -35.93 -17.09 -12.06
C THR A 833 -37.29 -16.87 -11.42
N LEU A 834 -37.67 -17.81 -10.53
CA LEU A 834 -38.88 -17.73 -9.69
C LEU A 834 -38.44 -17.89 -8.23
N GLU A 835 -38.76 -16.95 -7.37
CA GLU A 835 -38.48 -16.98 -5.93
C GLU A 835 -39.77 -16.94 -5.13
N GLY A 836 -39.84 -17.76 -4.07
CA GLY A 836 -41.00 -17.84 -3.18
C GLY A 836 -42.04 -18.87 -3.61
N LEU A 837 -43.04 -19.13 -2.75
CA LEU A 837 -44.12 -20.08 -2.96
C LEU A 837 -45.47 -19.38 -2.70
N GLY A 838 -46.47 -19.68 -3.53
CA GLY A 838 -47.84 -19.14 -3.38
C GLY A 838 -47.93 -17.67 -3.82
N ASP A 839 -48.76 -16.89 -3.12
CA ASP A 839 -49.10 -15.51 -3.49
C ASP A 839 -47.94 -14.51 -3.30
N ASP A 840 -46.91 -14.86 -2.54
CA ASP A 840 -45.72 -14.06 -2.31
C ASP A 840 -44.58 -14.34 -3.33
N ALA A 841 -44.81 -15.20 -4.33
CA ALA A 841 -43.83 -15.56 -5.32
C ALA A 841 -43.49 -14.37 -6.23
N LYS A 842 -42.17 -14.20 -6.51
CA LYS A 842 -41.62 -13.18 -7.39
C LYS A 842 -40.98 -13.84 -8.60
N ALA A 843 -41.23 -13.25 -9.77
CA ALA A 843 -40.65 -13.69 -11.04
C ALA A 843 -39.65 -12.66 -11.56
N GLN A 844 -38.46 -13.10 -11.94
CA GLN A 844 -37.51 -12.28 -12.66
C GLN A 844 -37.68 -12.52 -14.16
N VAL A 845 -38.05 -11.49 -14.91
CA VAL A 845 -38.34 -11.58 -16.35
C VAL A 845 -37.44 -10.60 -17.11
N ASN A 846 -36.81 -11.10 -18.16
CA ASN A 846 -36.05 -10.26 -19.09
C ASN A 846 -36.94 -9.87 -20.28
N PHE A 847 -37.24 -8.59 -20.39
CA PHE A 847 -38.00 -8.00 -21.50
C PHE A 847 -37.02 -7.35 -22.50
N PRO A 848 -37.06 -7.72 -23.80
CA PRO A 848 -36.09 -7.21 -24.80
C PRO A 848 -36.02 -5.68 -24.90
N ARG A 849 -37.12 -4.96 -24.61
CA ARG A 849 -37.21 -3.49 -24.68
C ARG A 849 -37.09 -2.78 -23.33
N HIS A 850 -37.19 -3.52 -22.20
CA HIS A 850 -37.28 -2.93 -20.87
C HIS A 850 -36.29 -3.51 -19.86
N GLY A 851 -35.42 -4.44 -20.29
CA GLY A 851 -34.40 -5.09 -19.46
C GLY A 851 -35.02 -6.06 -18.44
N VAL A 852 -34.24 -6.46 -17.47
CA VAL A 852 -34.63 -7.40 -16.41
C VAL A 852 -35.47 -6.71 -15.35
N LYS A 853 -36.64 -7.29 -15.02
CA LYS A 853 -37.56 -6.79 -14.00
C LYS A 853 -37.96 -7.89 -13.02
N TRP A 854 -38.02 -7.55 -11.74
CA TRP A 854 -38.62 -8.37 -10.72
C TRP A 854 -40.12 -8.01 -10.60
N LEU A 855 -40.97 -9.02 -10.70
CA LEU A 855 -42.44 -8.88 -10.69
C LEU A 855 -43.03 -9.80 -9.62
N ALA A 856 -43.83 -9.25 -8.70
CA ALA A 856 -44.56 -10.04 -7.75
C ALA A 856 -45.75 -10.73 -8.48
N LEU A 857 -45.85 -12.05 -8.43
CA LEU A 857 -46.89 -12.82 -9.16
C LEU A 857 -48.29 -12.54 -8.70
N SER A 858 -48.50 -12.09 -7.44
CA SER A 858 -49.77 -11.64 -6.91
C SER A 858 -50.34 -10.41 -7.64
N VAL A 859 -49.47 -9.57 -8.24
CA VAL A 859 -49.89 -8.31 -8.88
C VAL A 859 -49.64 -8.34 -10.39
N ALA A 860 -48.55 -9.01 -10.80
CA ALA A 860 -48.15 -9.09 -12.20
C ALA A 860 -48.95 -10.18 -12.94
N LYS A 861 -49.80 -9.78 -13.86
CA LYS A 861 -50.53 -10.69 -14.76
C LYS A 861 -49.58 -11.21 -15.83
N LEU A 862 -48.74 -12.19 -15.46
CA LEU A 862 -47.89 -12.89 -16.42
C LEU A 862 -48.67 -14.07 -17.03
N THR A 863 -48.78 -14.05 -18.35
CA THR A 863 -49.35 -15.17 -19.12
C THR A 863 -48.27 -15.92 -19.88
N PRO A 864 -48.14 -17.26 -19.78
CA PRO A 864 -47.25 -18.02 -20.62
C PRO A 864 -47.62 -17.87 -22.10
N ILE A 865 -46.62 -17.79 -22.98
CA ILE A 865 -46.77 -17.77 -24.43
C ILE A 865 -46.39 -19.14 -24.97
#